data_fa550bb7a22b822a933490157443600e
#
_entry.id   fa550bb7a22b822a933490157443600e
#
_cell.length_a   1.000
_cell.length_b   1.000
_cell.length_c   1.000
_cell.angle_alpha   90.00
_cell.angle_beta   90.00
_cell.angle_gamma   90.00
#
_symmetry.space_group_name_H-M   'P 1'
#
loop_
_entity.id
_entity.type
_entity.pdbx_description
1 polymer ?
#
loop_
_entity_poly.entity_id
_entity_poly.type
_entity_poly.pdbx_seq_one_letter_code
_entity_poly.pdbx_strand_id
1 'polypeptide(L)'
;MPIVSGAICDAVTFYNKDFEILNELNSLLFRHILTNGADSLILFGTTGEGIIFSDKLEQKIKLINLALEASAKKNPIIVGVYSNDIEGSINEMDELAKKFNNINFMISPPFSKRLSNENIKSYFENILGSINFKNPIYLFNNPDQFVGNEIEPELLNNLKEFTNLKGLNDSFYNIKNCRSFIQLLNEDFTIQCGMEGNFQNFFQLIPLAKRKYSGIISCISNLVNLCSKLYYFALEDNILEMHHLQDQINDIRNKIYDFKKDEGKERRGLKFAFLQLYKDRLTTPIEEINVISPKRQLDIDEITKGRIKATVNYLINQKQIYLLYFLGKKELYQFKEIIKTFSNVDVLIEQGKLKKIIGPFDATINTIYRVNFERNHLIFRFRTCENFPYENIVKEKLIFPFLDGTLNGDTNNLAGKVKSIVASKMGAYIFHKDQPPIIPVGNLIYYDETKDTIPYIFTVQDYIHGKPLNWYLKQYLNEELTLKKAKFQNLFKDLGLILGKLHKINFDSYFENIKDIGKKKDSFLEVFNNKVEEELQIAKRNKFEFIKEIRDYFKDNQALIEDEFNFSLLHNDFQGQNVIVKEESTNFGIRGLIDFDDWCVGCRAQDFVKMECLILKNLERYNFKDAFYEGYSKYYKIEKDFMKKIEIYKILWLLKESNVEFDIKNRTERPKLKVDTFALTIDYENEIRKLLLL
;
A
#
# COMPACT_ATOMS: atom_id res chain seq x y z
N MET A 1 3.72 23.89 17.28
CA MET A 1 3.64 22.86 16.24
C MET A 1 2.84 21.67 16.79
N PRO A 2 2.11 20.91 15.96
CA PRO A 2 1.44 19.70 16.42
C PRO A 2 2.47 18.63 16.84
N ILE A 3 2.05 17.69 17.69
CA ILE A 3 2.86 16.52 18.06
C ILE A 3 3.19 15.68 16.83
N VAL A 4 4.34 15.02 16.83
CA VAL A 4 4.73 14.07 15.78
C VAL A 4 4.23 12.68 16.15
N SER A 5 3.26 12.19 15.39
CA SER A 5 2.68 10.83 15.51
C SER A 5 2.72 10.13 14.16
N GLY A 6 2.46 8.83 14.13
CA GLY A 6 2.43 8.08 12.87
C GLY A 6 3.60 7.13 12.71
N ALA A 7 3.88 6.75 11.47
CA ALA A 7 5.05 5.97 11.12
C ALA A 7 6.25 6.91 10.90
N ILE A 8 7.23 6.81 11.77
CA ILE A 8 8.42 7.67 11.79
C ILE A 8 9.62 6.83 11.36
N CYS A 9 10.43 7.33 10.43
CA CYS A 9 11.64 6.64 10.02
C CYS A 9 12.86 7.23 10.71
N ASP A 10 13.63 6.40 11.45
CA ASP A 10 15.00 6.75 11.87
C ASP A 10 15.92 6.52 10.66
N ALA A 11 16.21 7.62 9.95
CA ALA A 11 16.90 7.59 8.68
C ALA A 11 18.40 7.32 8.84
N VAL A 12 18.96 6.41 8.04
CA VAL A 12 20.42 6.27 7.93
C VAL A 12 21.03 7.53 7.30
N THR A 13 22.31 7.76 7.55
CA THR A 13 23.06 8.90 6.99
C THR A 13 24.20 8.41 6.11
N PHE A 14 24.24 8.83 4.85
CA PHE A 14 25.36 8.56 3.94
C PHE A 14 26.37 9.71 4.00
N TYR A 15 27.62 9.39 4.28
CA TYR A 15 28.73 10.34 4.37
C TYR A 15 30.05 9.72 3.90
N ASN A 16 31.00 10.56 3.49
CA ASN A 16 32.32 10.13 3.04
C ASN A 16 33.28 9.89 4.23
N LYS A 17 34.54 9.52 3.94
CA LYS A 17 35.58 9.26 4.95
C LYS A 17 35.90 10.47 5.84
N ASP A 18 35.66 11.67 5.35
CA ASP A 18 35.90 12.95 6.03
C ASP A 18 34.65 13.45 6.79
N PHE A 19 33.61 12.58 6.90
CA PHE A 19 32.29 12.84 7.51
C PHE A 19 31.46 13.91 6.78
N GLU A 20 31.73 14.17 5.53
CA GLU A 20 30.90 15.06 4.73
C GLU A 20 29.67 14.32 4.18
N ILE A 21 28.53 14.98 4.28
CA ILE A 21 27.23 14.43 3.81
C ILE A 21 27.23 14.23 2.30
N LEU A 22 26.88 13.02 1.83
CA LEU A 22 26.69 12.70 0.44
C LEU A 22 25.29 13.14 -0.02
N ASN A 23 25.22 14.31 -0.67
CA ASN A 23 23.96 15.00 -0.98
C ASN A 23 22.99 14.16 -1.80
N GLU A 24 23.48 13.58 -2.90
CA GLU A 24 22.64 12.80 -3.82
C GLU A 24 21.99 11.62 -3.12
N LEU A 25 22.78 10.82 -2.39
CA LEU A 25 22.30 9.63 -1.72
C LEU A 25 21.30 9.95 -0.59
N ASN A 26 21.57 10.98 0.21
CA ASN A 26 20.65 11.34 1.29
C ASN A 26 19.37 11.97 0.75
N SER A 27 19.47 12.82 -0.27
CA SER A 27 18.28 13.37 -0.93
C SER A 27 17.40 12.25 -1.53
N LEU A 28 18.03 11.28 -2.22
CA LEU A 28 17.34 10.13 -2.79
C LEU A 28 16.69 9.27 -1.67
N LEU A 29 17.44 9.02 -0.59
CA LEU A 29 16.95 8.26 0.56
C LEU A 29 15.72 8.89 1.20
N PHE A 30 15.76 10.19 1.50
CA PHE A 30 14.62 10.87 2.13
C PHE A 30 13.38 10.85 1.25
N ARG A 31 13.54 11.07 -0.05
CA ARG A 31 12.45 10.95 -1.01
C ARG A 31 11.87 9.54 -1.05
N HIS A 32 12.74 8.52 -1.05
CA HIS A 32 12.32 7.13 -1.00
C HIS A 32 11.51 6.82 0.27
N ILE A 33 12.03 7.17 1.44
CA ILE A 33 11.36 6.94 2.74
C ILE A 33 9.95 7.57 2.76
N LEU A 34 9.87 8.83 2.35
CA LEU A 34 8.62 9.58 2.38
C LEU A 34 7.62 9.09 1.31
N THR A 35 8.10 8.66 0.14
CA THR A 35 7.27 8.02 -0.90
C THR A 35 6.73 6.67 -0.39
N ASN A 36 7.51 5.93 0.36
CA ASN A 36 7.08 4.67 0.99
C ASN A 36 6.20 4.88 2.24
N GLY A 37 5.73 6.09 2.48
CA GLY A 37 4.62 6.37 3.40
C GLY A 37 5.02 6.75 4.81
N ALA A 38 6.29 7.02 5.11
CA ALA A 38 6.66 7.58 6.40
C ALA A 38 6.01 8.96 6.62
N ASP A 39 5.52 9.20 7.82
CA ASP A 39 4.89 10.47 8.22
C ASP A 39 5.91 11.51 8.64
N SER A 40 7.10 11.06 9.11
CA SER A 40 8.16 11.90 9.64
C SER A 40 9.52 11.23 9.51
N LEU A 41 10.59 12.03 9.58
CA LEU A 41 11.97 11.59 9.60
C LEU A 41 12.63 11.94 10.95
N ILE A 42 13.41 11.01 11.49
CA ILE A 42 14.41 11.31 12.48
C ILE A 42 15.76 11.37 11.76
N LEU A 43 16.43 12.50 11.87
CA LEU A 43 17.80 12.71 11.42
C LEU A 43 18.72 12.63 12.61
N PHE A 44 19.87 12.03 12.42
CA PHE A 44 20.83 11.87 13.52
C PHE A 44 20.26 11.16 14.75
N GLY A 45 19.34 10.19 14.53
CA GLY A 45 19.03 9.18 15.53
C GLY A 45 20.20 8.22 15.72
N THR A 46 20.00 7.14 16.46
CA THR A 46 21.05 6.10 16.60
C THR A 46 21.36 5.41 15.27
N THR A 47 20.34 5.16 14.45
CA THR A 47 20.49 4.61 13.09
C THR A 47 21.19 5.61 12.16
N GLY A 48 20.90 6.90 12.33
CA GLY A 48 21.52 8.00 11.60
C GLY A 48 22.90 8.41 12.11
N GLU A 49 23.45 7.66 13.07
CA GLU A 49 24.80 7.87 13.64
C GLU A 49 25.01 9.25 14.29
N GLY A 50 23.98 9.77 14.97
CA GLY A 50 23.94 11.12 15.52
C GLY A 50 25.09 11.49 16.47
N ILE A 51 25.57 10.54 17.27
CA ILE A 51 26.71 10.74 18.19
C ILE A 51 28.00 11.11 17.41
N ILE A 52 28.19 10.59 16.19
CA ILE A 52 29.35 10.89 15.34
C ILE A 52 29.30 12.31 14.80
N PHE A 53 28.11 12.89 14.71
CA PHE A 53 27.87 14.22 14.20
C PHE A 53 27.65 15.26 15.30
N SER A 54 27.87 14.92 16.58
CA SER A 54 27.61 15.83 17.72
C SER A 54 28.41 17.13 17.66
N ASP A 55 29.62 17.09 17.08
CA ASP A 55 30.51 18.24 16.89
C ASP A 55 30.51 18.82 15.46
N LYS A 56 29.60 18.39 14.60
CA LYS A 56 29.58 18.70 13.15
C LYS A 56 28.34 19.50 12.73
N LEU A 57 28.12 20.62 13.34
CA LEU A 57 26.92 21.45 13.15
C LEU A 57 26.66 21.79 11.66
N GLU A 58 27.68 22.08 10.87
CA GLU A 58 27.50 22.39 9.44
C GLU A 58 26.97 21.19 8.66
N GLN A 59 27.45 19.99 8.96
CA GLN A 59 26.94 18.76 8.31
C GLN A 59 25.51 18.46 8.75
N LYS A 60 25.15 18.75 10.02
CA LYS A 60 23.75 18.65 10.48
C LYS A 60 22.86 19.62 9.72
N ILE A 61 23.24 20.88 9.59
CA ILE A 61 22.51 21.88 8.80
C ILE A 61 22.32 21.43 7.36
N LYS A 62 23.37 20.89 6.75
CA LYS A 62 23.32 20.38 5.37
C LYS A 62 22.30 19.26 5.21
N LEU A 63 22.31 18.27 6.12
CA LEU A 63 21.37 17.14 6.06
C LEU A 63 19.92 17.56 6.34
N ILE A 64 19.70 18.48 7.29
CA ILE A 64 18.38 19.06 7.60
C ILE A 64 17.81 19.75 6.35
N ASN A 65 18.61 20.55 5.65
CA ASN A 65 18.17 21.20 4.41
C ASN A 65 17.73 20.18 3.36
N LEU A 66 18.52 19.12 3.13
CA LEU A 66 18.15 18.04 2.19
C LEU A 66 16.83 17.36 2.58
N ALA A 67 16.61 17.13 3.87
CA ALA A 67 15.37 16.52 4.35
C ALA A 67 14.18 17.48 4.23
N LEU A 68 14.36 18.76 4.52
CA LEU A 68 13.32 19.79 4.35
C LEU A 68 12.97 19.99 2.87
N GLU A 69 13.95 19.94 1.97
CA GLU A 69 13.69 19.94 0.52
C GLU A 69 12.90 18.68 0.11
N ALA A 70 13.33 17.50 0.57
CA ALA A 70 12.67 16.24 0.27
C ALA A 70 11.23 16.19 0.78
N SER A 71 10.92 16.84 1.89
CA SER A 71 9.59 16.92 2.48
C SER A 71 8.77 18.12 1.99
N ALA A 72 9.30 18.92 1.07
CA ALA A 72 8.72 20.22 0.69
C ALA A 72 8.33 21.07 1.91
N LYS A 73 9.08 20.94 3.02
CA LYS A 73 8.89 21.59 4.33
C LYS A 73 7.56 21.26 5.02
N LYS A 74 6.91 20.17 4.67
CA LYS A 74 5.56 19.81 5.15
C LYS A 74 5.53 18.65 6.14
N ASN A 75 6.45 17.66 5.99
CA ASN A 75 6.55 16.59 6.97
C ASN A 75 7.39 17.04 8.15
N PRO A 76 7.01 16.69 9.39
CA PRO A 76 7.81 16.96 10.56
C PRO A 76 9.19 16.30 10.46
N ILE A 77 10.23 16.99 10.87
CA ILE A 77 11.58 16.46 11.01
C ILE A 77 11.98 16.53 12.46
N ILE A 78 12.49 15.44 13.00
CA ILE A 78 13.05 15.36 14.34
C ILE A 78 14.56 15.25 14.19
N VAL A 79 15.31 16.07 14.92
CA VAL A 79 16.77 16.10 14.88
C VAL A 79 17.33 15.61 16.22
N GLY A 80 18.12 14.55 16.17
CA GLY A 80 18.80 14.01 17.34
C GLY A 80 19.92 14.95 17.81
N VAL A 81 19.92 15.28 19.10
CA VAL A 81 20.95 16.06 19.80
C VAL A 81 21.54 15.21 20.91
N TYR A 82 22.84 14.97 20.83
CA TYR A 82 23.57 14.12 21.74
C TYR A 82 24.72 14.87 22.34
N SER A 83 24.63 15.16 23.63
CA SER A 83 25.71 15.75 24.41
C SER A 83 25.81 15.11 25.78
N ASN A 84 27.01 15.10 26.36
CA ASN A 84 27.27 14.67 27.72
C ASN A 84 27.11 15.78 28.75
N ASP A 85 26.93 17.00 28.30
CA ASP A 85 26.75 18.17 29.14
C ASP A 85 25.55 19.03 28.71
N ILE A 86 25.06 19.83 29.63
CA ILE A 86 23.86 20.65 29.47
C ILE A 86 24.10 21.77 28.47
N GLU A 87 25.22 22.43 28.56
CA GLU A 87 25.57 23.59 27.73
C GLU A 87 25.72 23.21 26.25
N GLY A 88 26.39 22.08 25.98
CA GLY A 88 26.50 21.51 24.63
C GLY A 88 25.15 21.22 24.01
N SER A 89 24.21 20.63 24.77
CA SER A 89 22.85 20.35 24.30
C SER A 89 22.08 21.62 23.97
N ILE A 90 22.14 22.64 24.85
CA ILE A 90 21.45 23.92 24.67
C ILE A 90 22.02 24.66 23.46
N ASN A 91 23.35 24.81 23.39
CA ASN A 91 24.00 25.52 22.30
C ASN A 91 23.72 24.93 20.93
N GLU A 92 23.74 23.62 20.79
CA GLU A 92 23.42 22.95 19.53
C GLU A 92 21.97 23.23 19.14
N MET A 93 21.01 23.03 20.05
CA MET A 93 19.60 23.29 19.79
C MET A 93 19.31 24.75 19.45
N ASP A 94 19.91 25.71 20.17
CA ASP A 94 19.77 27.14 19.93
C ASP A 94 20.27 27.54 18.52
N GLU A 95 21.44 27.03 18.12
CA GLU A 95 21.99 27.32 16.79
C GLU A 95 21.11 26.72 15.66
N LEU A 96 20.57 25.55 15.88
CA LEU A 96 19.63 24.93 14.91
C LEU A 96 18.25 25.63 14.89
N ALA A 97 17.72 26.01 16.06
CA ALA A 97 16.45 26.71 16.18
C ALA A 97 16.46 28.10 15.55
N LYS A 98 17.60 28.82 15.62
CA LYS A 98 17.81 30.12 14.93
C LYS A 98 17.65 29.97 13.40
N LYS A 99 18.05 28.83 12.83
CA LYS A 99 18.02 28.57 11.38
C LYS A 99 16.73 27.90 10.93
N PHE A 100 16.12 27.07 11.77
CA PHE A 100 15.00 26.21 11.43
C PHE A 100 13.89 26.31 12.47
N ASN A 101 12.82 26.99 12.14
CA ASN A 101 11.64 27.11 13.01
C ASN A 101 10.64 25.95 12.87
N ASN A 102 10.87 25.02 11.93
CA ASN A 102 9.96 23.96 11.55
C ASN A 102 10.54 22.54 11.80
N ILE A 103 11.58 22.43 12.61
CA ILE A 103 12.12 21.14 13.07
C ILE A 103 11.76 20.90 14.54
N ASN A 104 11.87 19.65 14.95
CA ASN A 104 11.70 19.18 16.31
C ASN A 104 13.04 18.63 16.81
N PHE A 105 13.26 18.60 18.11
CA PHE A 105 14.46 18.04 18.69
C PHE A 105 14.17 16.74 19.44
N MET A 106 15.14 15.84 19.43
CA MET A 106 15.15 14.64 20.26
C MET A 106 16.44 14.62 21.06
N ILE A 107 16.33 14.67 22.39
CA ILE A 107 17.47 14.71 23.30
C ILE A 107 17.58 13.43 24.12
N SER A 108 18.82 12.95 24.30
CA SER A 108 19.14 11.78 25.09
C SER A 108 19.62 12.16 26.49
N PRO A 109 19.56 11.24 27.47
CA PRO A 109 20.39 11.37 28.66
C PRO A 109 21.89 11.34 28.28
N PRO A 110 22.80 11.79 29.16
CA PRO A 110 24.24 11.67 28.95
C PRO A 110 24.65 10.22 28.69
N PHE A 111 25.63 10.01 27.82
CA PHE A 111 26.05 8.68 27.38
C PHE A 111 27.48 8.28 27.74
N SER A 112 28.21 9.17 28.46
CA SER A 112 29.61 8.91 28.90
C SER A 112 29.69 8.16 30.24
N LYS A 113 28.68 8.30 31.09
CA LYS A 113 28.62 7.67 32.42
C LYS A 113 27.18 7.38 32.86
N ARG A 114 27.04 6.37 33.70
CA ARG A 114 25.76 6.07 34.36
C ARG A 114 25.46 7.12 35.43
N LEU A 115 24.23 7.59 35.47
CA LEU A 115 23.73 8.59 36.41
C LEU A 115 22.61 7.97 37.30
N SER A 116 22.37 8.60 38.47
CA SER A 116 21.15 8.35 39.24
C SER A 116 19.94 9.00 38.56
N ASN A 117 18.74 8.52 38.87
CA ASN A 117 17.49 9.07 38.35
C ASN A 117 17.35 10.57 38.67
N GLU A 118 17.78 11.00 39.87
CA GLU A 118 17.80 12.42 40.26
C GLU A 118 18.71 13.25 39.36
N ASN A 119 19.88 12.73 39.04
CA ASN A 119 20.84 13.44 38.18
C ASN A 119 20.34 13.48 36.69
N ILE A 120 19.67 12.41 36.22
CA ILE A 120 19.03 12.42 34.90
C ILE A 120 17.88 13.43 34.87
N LYS A 121 17.06 13.48 35.93
CA LYS A 121 16.01 14.48 36.10
C LYS A 121 16.57 15.89 36.05
N SER A 122 17.56 16.19 36.90
CA SER A 122 18.21 17.51 36.95
C SER A 122 18.84 17.91 35.60
N TYR A 123 19.43 16.95 34.89
CA TYR A 123 19.96 17.18 33.55
C TYR A 123 18.89 17.72 32.59
N PHE A 124 17.73 17.02 32.51
CA PHE A 124 16.65 17.44 31.61
C PHE A 124 15.95 18.72 32.10
N GLU A 125 15.74 18.90 33.41
CA GLU A 125 15.13 20.12 33.95
C GLU A 125 15.97 21.35 33.63
N ASN A 126 17.30 21.27 33.74
CA ASN A 126 18.19 22.38 33.40
C ASN A 126 18.17 22.68 31.90
N ILE A 127 18.11 21.66 31.02
CA ILE A 127 18.00 21.90 29.58
C ILE A 127 16.66 22.53 29.26
N LEU A 128 15.55 21.90 29.65
CA LEU A 128 14.19 22.36 29.31
C LEU A 128 13.85 23.72 29.90
N GLY A 129 14.40 24.05 31.07
CA GLY A 129 14.23 25.34 31.73
C GLY A 129 15.08 26.49 31.15
N SER A 130 16.15 26.16 30.42
CA SER A 130 17.11 27.17 29.90
C SER A 130 16.86 27.56 28.46
N ILE A 131 16.10 26.79 27.69
CA ILE A 131 15.85 27.06 26.27
C ILE A 131 14.76 28.13 26.07
N ASN A 132 14.95 29.00 25.08
CA ASN A 132 14.07 30.13 24.78
C ASN A 132 13.33 29.97 23.41
N PHE A 133 13.54 28.90 22.67
CA PHE A 133 12.85 28.63 21.41
C PHE A 133 11.55 27.81 21.63
N LYS A 134 10.70 27.79 20.60
CA LYS A 134 9.38 27.11 20.64
C LYS A 134 9.35 25.75 19.94
N ASN A 135 10.48 25.28 19.44
CA ASN A 135 10.56 23.99 18.77
C ASN A 135 10.20 22.86 19.75
N PRO A 136 9.36 21.91 19.36
CA PRO A 136 9.02 20.76 20.19
C PRO A 136 10.23 19.89 20.50
N ILE A 137 10.26 19.35 21.72
CA ILE A 137 11.31 18.45 22.19
C ILE A 137 10.71 17.10 22.52
N TYR A 138 11.43 16.04 22.20
CA TYR A 138 11.16 14.67 22.55
C TYR A 138 12.32 14.11 23.36
N LEU A 139 12.02 13.38 24.43
CA LEU A 139 13.06 12.65 25.15
C LEU A 139 13.32 11.32 24.47
N PHE A 140 14.54 10.83 24.55
CA PHE A 140 14.93 9.55 23.95
C PHE A 140 15.35 8.56 25.04
N ASN A 141 14.51 7.53 25.26
CA ASN A 141 14.76 6.45 26.20
C ASN A 141 15.35 5.23 25.48
N ASN A 142 16.65 5.03 25.61
CA ASN A 142 17.37 3.88 25.09
C ASN A 142 18.57 3.55 25.99
N PRO A 143 18.33 2.98 27.19
CA PRO A 143 19.40 2.71 28.15
C PRO A 143 20.53 1.83 27.62
N ASP A 144 20.25 0.94 26.65
CA ASP A 144 21.27 0.11 26.02
C ASP A 144 22.33 0.95 25.26
N GLN A 145 21.92 2.10 24.71
CA GLN A 145 22.81 3.03 24.02
C GLN A 145 23.42 4.10 24.95
N PHE A 146 22.78 4.35 26.10
CA PHE A 146 23.14 5.44 27.01
C PHE A 146 23.62 4.91 28.37
N VAL A 147 24.48 3.91 28.37
CA VAL A 147 25.18 3.32 29.51
C VAL A 147 24.27 2.99 30.71
N GLY A 148 23.05 2.58 30.42
CA GLY A 148 22.05 2.22 31.44
C GLY A 148 21.26 3.40 32.01
N ASN A 149 21.35 4.59 31.42
CA ASN A 149 20.55 5.75 31.80
C ASN A 149 19.13 5.61 31.21
N GLU A 150 18.16 5.26 32.07
CA GLU A 150 16.77 5.03 31.69
C GLU A 150 15.90 6.23 32.09
N ILE A 151 14.92 6.57 31.27
CA ILE A 151 13.89 7.55 31.58
C ILE A 151 12.71 6.78 32.18
N GLU A 152 12.57 6.84 33.49
CA GLU A 152 11.47 6.18 34.19
C GLU A 152 10.17 6.98 34.13
N PRO A 153 8.98 6.33 34.30
CA PRO A 153 7.68 7.01 34.23
C PRO A 153 7.51 8.17 35.21
N GLU A 154 8.05 8.05 36.42
CA GLU A 154 7.98 9.12 37.43
C GLU A 154 8.77 10.36 36.99
N LEU A 155 9.97 10.15 36.44
CA LEU A 155 10.80 11.21 35.88
C LEU A 155 10.06 11.93 34.75
N LEU A 156 9.50 11.17 33.78
CA LEU A 156 8.75 11.74 32.66
C LEU A 156 7.51 12.53 33.14
N ASN A 157 6.82 12.02 34.13
CA ASN A 157 5.64 12.68 34.70
C ASN A 157 6.00 14.04 35.36
N ASN A 158 7.18 14.17 35.94
CA ASN A 158 7.67 15.44 36.50
C ASN A 158 8.06 16.44 35.39
N LEU A 159 8.63 15.94 34.28
CA LEU A 159 9.09 16.80 33.18
C LEU A 159 7.98 17.27 32.23
N LYS A 160 6.82 16.62 32.20
CA LYS A 160 5.72 16.96 31.27
C LYS A 160 5.14 18.39 31.43
N GLU A 161 5.45 19.06 32.54
CA GLU A 161 5.02 20.43 32.81
C GLU A 161 5.76 21.47 31.92
N PHE A 162 6.91 21.09 31.36
CA PHE A 162 7.59 21.94 30.39
C PHE A 162 6.82 21.97 29.07
N THR A 163 6.33 23.13 28.68
CA THR A 163 5.38 23.30 27.56
C THR A 163 5.93 22.91 26.19
N ASN A 164 7.25 22.92 26.02
CA ASN A 164 7.95 22.52 24.81
C ASN A 164 8.29 21.02 24.76
N LEU A 165 8.17 20.29 25.87
CA LEU A 165 8.27 18.83 25.88
C LEU A 165 7.00 18.24 25.33
N LYS A 166 7.08 17.51 24.22
CA LYS A 166 5.94 16.98 23.44
C LYS A 166 5.85 15.46 23.37
N GLY A 167 6.82 14.76 23.94
CA GLY A 167 6.73 13.30 23.97
C GLY A 167 8.01 12.58 24.36
N LEU A 168 7.88 11.26 24.29
CA LEU A 168 8.96 10.31 24.55
C LEU A 168 9.11 9.35 23.36
N ASN A 169 10.33 9.18 22.90
CA ASN A 169 10.72 8.01 22.08
C ASN A 169 11.20 6.91 23.04
N ASP A 170 10.42 5.84 23.17
CA ASP A 170 10.77 4.67 23.99
C ASP A 170 11.31 3.55 23.10
N SER A 171 12.60 3.35 23.10
CA SER A 171 13.31 2.29 22.35
C SER A 171 13.80 1.15 23.26
N PHE A 172 13.35 1.11 24.50
CA PHE A 172 13.72 0.05 25.45
C PHE A 172 12.60 -0.98 25.68
N TYR A 173 11.33 -0.56 25.57
CA TYR A 173 10.14 -1.37 25.69
C TYR A 173 10.08 -2.27 26.95
N ASN A 174 10.21 -1.64 28.10
CA ASN A 174 9.78 -2.30 29.35
C ASN A 174 8.26 -2.22 29.45
N ILE A 175 7.55 -3.35 29.38
CA ILE A 175 6.08 -3.37 29.33
C ILE A 175 5.41 -2.67 30.54
N LYS A 176 6.01 -2.73 31.72
CA LYS A 176 5.51 -2.05 32.93
C LYS A 176 5.62 -0.52 32.75
N ASN A 177 6.77 -0.04 32.32
CA ASN A 177 7.02 1.38 32.08
C ASN A 177 6.19 1.88 30.89
N CYS A 178 6.10 1.10 29.82
CA CYS A 178 5.28 1.40 28.66
C CYS A 178 3.81 1.64 29.01
N ARG A 179 3.20 0.81 29.86
CA ARG A 179 1.83 1.03 30.35
C ARG A 179 1.66 2.37 31.08
N SER A 180 2.67 2.78 31.86
CA SER A 180 2.64 4.06 32.58
C SER A 180 2.83 5.23 31.60
N PHE A 181 3.73 5.12 30.62
CA PHE A 181 3.92 6.13 29.57
C PHE A 181 2.67 6.35 28.74
N ILE A 182 1.96 5.29 28.36
CA ILE A 182 0.72 5.34 27.55
C ILE A 182 -0.39 6.16 28.23
N GLN A 183 -0.42 6.22 29.57
CA GLN A 183 -1.39 7.03 30.28
C GLN A 183 -1.24 8.54 29.99
N LEU A 184 -0.03 8.98 29.63
CA LEU A 184 0.28 10.37 29.27
C LEU A 184 -0.16 10.76 27.87
N LEU A 185 -0.55 9.78 27.01
CA LEU A 185 -0.98 10.04 25.65
C LEU A 185 -2.22 10.93 25.57
N ASN A 186 -2.09 12.05 24.88
CA ASN A 186 -3.17 12.97 24.54
C ASN A 186 -2.79 13.79 23.28
N GLU A 187 -3.59 14.79 22.95
CA GLU A 187 -3.36 15.65 21.76
C GLU A 187 -2.09 16.52 21.83
N ASP A 188 -1.56 16.75 23.04
CA ASP A 188 -0.37 17.57 23.28
C ASP A 188 0.89 16.77 23.60
N PHE A 189 0.75 15.45 23.89
CA PHE A 189 1.86 14.61 24.31
C PHE A 189 1.81 13.23 23.67
N THR A 190 2.88 12.85 22.98
CA THR A 190 3.00 11.56 22.26
C THR A 190 3.94 10.60 22.95
N ILE A 191 3.66 9.30 22.80
CA ILE A 191 4.61 8.22 23.09
C ILE A 191 4.89 7.49 21.79
N GLN A 192 6.17 7.35 21.45
CA GLN A 192 6.63 6.72 20.23
C GLN A 192 7.40 5.45 20.57
N CYS A 193 7.01 4.32 20.02
CA CYS A 193 7.71 3.05 20.23
C CYS A 193 8.84 2.89 19.21
N GLY A 194 10.07 2.78 19.71
CA GLY A 194 11.27 2.53 18.87
C GLY A 194 11.67 1.04 18.83
N MET A 195 10.97 0.16 19.55
CA MET A 195 11.24 -1.28 19.53
C MET A 195 10.51 -1.97 18.39
N GLU A 196 11.15 -2.00 17.25
CA GLU A 196 10.62 -2.44 15.96
C GLU A 196 10.01 -3.85 15.95
N GLY A 197 10.50 -4.74 16.82
CA GLY A 197 9.95 -6.08 17.02
C GLY A 197 8.63 -6.15 17.79
N ASN A 198 8.14 -5.02 18.35
CA ASN A 198 7.03 -4.97 19.29
C ASN A 198 5.93 -3.95 18.96
N PHE A 199 5.88 -3.42 17.76
CA PHE A 199 4.89 -2.40 17.39
C PHE A 199 3.44 -2.87 17.61
N GLN A 200 3.14 -4.08 17.22
CA GLN A 200 1.82 -4.66 17.41
C GLN A 200 1.45 -4.75 18.90
N ASN A 201 2.37 -5.24 19.76
CA ASN A 201 2.16 -5.31 21.20
C ASN A 201 1.96 -3.92 21.82
N PHE A 202 2.73 -2.92 21.36
CA PHE A 202 2.60 -1.54 21.80
C PHE A 202 1.20 -0.99 21.51
N PHE A 203 0.68 -1.17 20.29
CA PHE A 203 -0.68 -0.71 19.95
C PHE A 203 -1.78 -1.43 20.71
N GLN A 204 -1.61 -2.71 21.04
CA GLN A 204 -2.58 -3.44 21.86
C GLN A 204 -2.72 -2.90 23.28
N LEU A 205 -1.68 -2.25 23.80
CA LEU A 205 -1.75 -1.59 25.12
C LEU A 205 -2.49 -0.24 25.06
N ILE A 206 -2.63 0.37 23.89
CA ILE A 206 -3.20 1.72 23.71
C ILE A 206 -4.69 1.62 23.39
N PRO A 207 -5.58 2.30 24.15
CA PRO A 207 -6.99 2.44 23.78
C PRO A 207 -7.15 2.99 22.37
N LEU A 208 -8.05 2.44 21.56
CA LEU A 208 -8.23 2.78 20.16
C LEU A 208 -8.30 4.29 19.90
N ALA A 209 -9.09 5.01 20.70
CA ALA A 209 -9.25 6.46 20.56
C ALA A 209 -7.95 7.27 20.77
N LYS A 210 -6.96 6.70 21.46
CA LYS A 210 -5.67 7.35 21.76
C LYS A 210 -4.56 6.96 20.79
N ARG A 211 -4.70 5.89 19.98
CA ARG A 211 -3.65 5.42 19.05
C ARG A 211 -3.19 6.50 18.07
N LYS A 212 -4.07 7.40 17.66
CA LYS A 212 -3.74 8.53 16.78
C LYS A 212 -2.73 9.55 17.36
N TYR A 213 -2.53 9.54 18.67
CA TYR A 213 -1.55 10.40 19.36
C TYR A 213 -0.22 9.69 19.58
N SER A 214 -0.11 8.42 19.22
CA SER A 214 1.12 7.63 19.33
C SER A 214 1.88 7.54 18.02
N GLY A 215 3.12 7.06 18.06
CA GLY A 215 3.93 6.80 16.88
C GLY A 215 4.72 5.50 17.01
N ILE A 216 5.24 5.05 15.88
CA ILE A 216 6.25 3.99 15.82
C ILE A 216 7.47 4.51 15.09
N ILE A 217 8.65 4.21 15.60
CA ILE A 217 9.94 4.61 15.02
C ILE A 217 10.59 3.36 14.45
N SER A 218 10.87 3.38 13.15
CA SER A 218 11.35 2.22 12.43
C SER A 218 12.59 2.52 11.62
N CYS A 219 13.58 1.64 11.75
CA CYS A 219 14.76 1.63 10.90
C CYS A 219 14.48 0.98 9.55
N ILE A 220 13.63 -0.09 9.51
CA ILE A 220 13.32 -0.79 8.25
C ILE A 220 12.51 0.09 7.28
N SER A 221 11.88 1.17 7.77
CA SER A 221 11.22 2.18 6.93
C SER A 221 12.17 2.93 5.99
N ASN A 222 13.49 2.79 6.16
CA ASN A 222 14.48 3.20 5.16
C ASN A 222 14.33 2.43 3.82
N LEU A 223 13.62 1.30 3.80
CA LEU A 223 13.47 0.43 2.64
C LEU A 223 12.00 0.17 2.26
N VAL A 224 11.13 -0.12 3.25
CA VAL A 224 9.80 -0.69 3.00
C VAL A 224 8.66 0.15 3.59
N ASN A 225 7.44 -0.06 3.10
CA ASN A 225 6.24 0.66 3.54
C ASN A 225 5.45 -0.05 4.67
N LEU A 226 5.95 -1.17 5.19
CA LEU A 226 5.20 -2.03 6.10
C LEU A 226 4.81 -1.34 7.41
N CYS A 227 5.68 -0.48 7.95
CA CYS A 227 5.39 0.23 9.20
C CYS A 227 4.26 1.25 9.05
N SER A 228 4.20 1.94 7.91
CA SER A 228 3.06 2.83 7.59
C SER A 228 1.75 2.06 7.50
N LYS A 229 1.77 0.85 6.92
CA LYS A 229 0.61 -0.03 6.85
C LYS A 229 0.21 -0.53 8.24
N LEU A 230 1.17 -0.97 9.05
CA LEU A 230 0.91 -1.44 10.41
C LEU A 230 0.27 -0.34 11.25
N TYR A 231 0.80 0.89 11.19
CA TYR A 231 0.19 2.03 11.89
C TYR A 231 -1.26 2.28 11.42
N TYR A 232 -1.50 2.21 10.11
CA TYR A 232 -2.86 2.32 9.58
C TYR A 232 -3.80 1.27 10.17
N PHE A 233 -3.41 -0.01 10.15
CA PHE A 233 -4.26 -1.08 10.69
C PHE A 233 -4.41 -0.99 12.22
N ALA A 234 -3.43 -0.44 12.91
CA ALA A 234 -3.58 -0.13 14.34
C ALA A 234 -4.69 0.91 14.61
N LEU A 235 -4.83 1.91 13.73
CA LEU A 235 -5.91 2.90 13.85
C LEU A 235 -7.30 2.35 13.48
N GLU A 236 -7.35 1.27 12.69
CA GLU A 236 -8.58 0.58 12.30
C GLU A 236 -8.92 -0.59 13.23
N ASP A 237 -8.12 -0.82 14.29
CA ASP A 237 -8.22 -1.94 15.23
C ASP A 237 -8.17 -3.34 14.54
N ASN A 238 -7.47 -3.41 13.41
CA ASN A 238 -7.31 -4.66 12.68
C ASN A 238 -6.13 -5.47 13.21
N ILE A 239 -6.38 -6.22 14.28
CA ILE A 239 -5.37 -6.98 15.04
C ILE A 239 -4.68 -8.03 14.15
N LEU A 240 -5.41 -8.71 13.28
CA LEU A 240 -4.85 -9.76 12.42
C LEU A 240 -3.84 -9.20 11.41
N GLU A 241 -4.19 -8.11 10.73
CA GLU A 241 -3.25 -7.48 9.80
C GLU A 241 -2.04 -6.87 10.53
N MET A 242 -2.23 -6.36 11.74
CA MET A 242 -1.11 -5.91 12.59
C MET A 242 -0.15 -7.07 12.90
N HIS A 243 -0.65 -8.25 13.26
CA HIS A 243 0.17 -9.44 13.49
C HIS A 243 0.92 -9.86 12.22
N HIS A 244 0.20 -9.98 11.12
CA HIS A 244 0.79 -10.37 9.84
C HIS A 244 1.91 -9.42 9.40
N LEU A 245 1.68 -8.11 9.51
CA LEU A 245 2.69 -7.11 9.18
C LEU A 245 3.87 -7.10 10.16
N GLN A 246 3.63 -7.34 11.45
CA GLN A 246 4.70 -7.47 12.44
C GLN A 246 5.62 -8.65 12.11
N ASP A 247 5.05 -9.79 11.72
CA ASP A 247 5.83 -10.97 11.31
C ASP A 247 6.66 -10.68 10.06
N GLN A 248 6.08 -9.99 9.08
CA GLN A 248 6.82 -9.57 7.88
C GLN A 248 7.96 -8.60 8.23
N ILE A 249 7.73 -7.61 9.10
CA ILE A 249 8.75 -6.69 9.58
C ILE A 249 9.89 -7.47 10.23
N ASN A 250 9.58 -8.42 11.11
CA ASN A 250 10.57 -9.23 11.80
C ASN A 250 11.37 -10.11 10.83
N ASP A 251 10.72 -10.72 9.85
CA ASP A 251 11.37 -11.52 8.81
C ASP A 251 12.36 -10.68 7.98
N ILE A 252 11.94 -9.49 7.54
CA ILE A 252 12.78 -8.59 6.76
C ILE A 252 13.97 -8.08 7.60
N ARG A 253 13.75 -7.71 8.85
CA ARG A 253 14.83 -7.32 9.77
C ARG A 253 15.88 -8.42 9.88
N ASN A 254 15.47 -9.68 10.07
CA ASN A 254 16.36 -10.83 10.16
C ASN A 254 17.16 -11.07 8.86
N LYS A 255 16.62 -10.67 7.73
CA LYS A 255 17.28 -10.82 6.42
C LYS A 255 18.16 -9.63 6.03
N ILE A 256 17.83 -8.43 6.49
CA ILE A 256 18.55 -7.20 6.11
C ILE A 256 19.64 -6.83 7.13
N TYR A 257 19.36 -6.96 8.44
CA TYR A 257 20.30 -6.53 9.47
C TYR A 257 21.54 -7.46 9.55
N ASP A 258 22.67 -6.87 9.87
CA ASP A 258 23.95 -7.61 10.05
C ASP A 258 24.12 -7.98 11.52
N PHE A 259 23.42 -9.02 11.96
CA PHE A 259 23.46 -9.48 13.36
C PHE A 259 24.80 -10.12 13.81
N LYS A 260 25.77 -10.28 12.91
CA LYS A 260 27.11 -10.77 13.27
C LYS A 260 27.94 -9.76 14.03
N LYS A 261 27.54 -8.48 13.99
CA LYS A 261 28.21 -7.37 14.65
C LYS A 261 27.18 -6.65 15.52
N ASP A 262 27.42 -6.55 16.81
CA ASP A 262 26.49 -5.97 17.77
C ASP A 262 26.23 -4.48 17.49
N GLU A 263 27.29 -3.71 17.22
CA GLU A 263 27.16 -2.29 16.96
C GLU A 263 26.84 -2.00 15.48
N GLY A 264 25.76 -1.25 15.27
CA GLY A 264 25.34 -0.77 13.95
C GLY A 264 24.87 -1.86 12.98
N LYS A 265 24.34 -2.95 13.51
CA LYS A 265 23.81 -4.07 12.73
C LYS A 265 22.72 -3.63 11.74
N GLU A 266 21.86 -2.68 12.13
CA GLU A 266 20.79 -2.16 11.31
C GLU A 266 21.33 -1.34 10.14
N ARG A 267 22.13 -0.32 10.47
CA ARG A 267 22.57 0.71 9.51
C ARG A 267 23.42 0.16 8.36
N ARG A 268 24.32 -0.78 8.61
CA ARG A 268 25.12 -1.38 7.52
C ARG A 268 24.26 -2.12 6.52
N GLY A 269 23.39 -2.99 7.00
CA GLY A 269 22.46 -3.73 6.16
C GLY A 269 21.52 -2.83 5.38
N LEU A 270 20.95 -1.79 6.02
CA LEU A 270 20.06 -0.83 5.40
C LEU A 270 20.74 0.01 4.33
N LYS A 271 21.94 0.55 4.61
CA LYS A 271 22.71 1.30 3.61
C LYS A 271 23.04 0.46 2.40
N PHE A 272 23.50 -0.77 2.61
CA PHE A 272 23.79 -1.68 1.49
C PHE A 272 22.53 -2.05 0.71
N ALA A 273 21.44 -2.39 1.38
CA ALA A 273 20.15 -2.69 0.74
C ALA A 273 19.63 -1.50 -0.10
N PHE A 274 19.69 -0.29 0.46
CA PHE A 274 19.31 0.92 -0.27
C PHE A 274 20.14 1.14 -1.54
N LEU A 275 21.44 0.97 -1.47
CA LEU A 275 22.31 1.05 -2.65
C LEU A 275 21.95 -0.02 -3.70
N GLN A 276 21.56 -1.23 -3.29
CA GLN A 276 21.09 -2.26 -4.22
C GLN A 276 19.78 -1.91 -4.91
N LEU A 277 18.85 -1.19 -4.24
CA LEU A 277 17.61 -0.72 -4.84
C LEU A 277 17.84 0.20 -6.04
N TYR A 278 18.83 1.05 -5.95
CA TYR A 278 19.09 2.13 -6.90
C TYR A 278 20.39 1.97 -7.72
N LYS A 279 21.04 0.79 -7.66
CA LYS A 279 22.36 0.55 -8.27
C LYS A 279 22.45 0.95 -9.74
N ASP A 280 21.37 0.73 -10.51
CA ASP A 280 21.32 1.03 -11.95
C ASP A 280 20.90 2.49 -12.25
N ARG A 281 20.69 3.30 -11.21
CA ARG A 281 20.19 4.69 -11.30
C ARG A 281 21.07 5.71 -10.60
N LEU A 282 22.07 5.25 -9.85
CA LEU A 282 23.03 6.12 -9.18
C LEU A 282 24.00 6.68 -10.23
N THR A 283 24.29 7.98 -10.14
CA THR A 283 25.31 8.62 -10.98
C THR A 283 26.71 8.17 -10.60
N THR A 284 26.91 7.86 -9.31
CA THR A 284 28.15 7.31 -8.79
C THR A 284 28.03 5.79 -8.63
N PRO A 285 28.89 4.98 -9.27
CA PRO A 285 28.89 3.53 -9.11
C PRO A 285 29.06 3.10 -7.64
N ILE A 286 28.45 1.98 -7.25
CA ILE A 286 28.51 1.48 -5.86
C ILE A 286 29.96 1.21 -5.43
N GLU A 287 30.79 0.77 -6.34
CA GLU A 287 32.23 0.50 -6.12
C GLU A 287 32.96 1.79 -5.70
N GLU A 288 32.66 2.92 -6.35
CA GLU A 288 33.22 4.23 -5.99
C GLU A 288 32.68 4.70 -4.64
N ILE A 289 31.38 4.50 -4.38
CA ILE A 289 30.77 4.81 -3.07
C ILE A 289 31.48 4.01 -1.97
N ASN A 290 31.80 2.74 -2.19
CA ASN A 290 32.55 1.92 -1.25
C ASN A 290 33.96 2.46 -0.97
N VAL A 291 34.60 3.08 -1.97
CA VAL A 291 35.94 3.69 -1.81
C VAL A 291 35.88 4.98 -1.00
N ILE A 292 34.86 5.83 -1.24
CA ILE A 292 34.73 7.12 -0.55
C ILE A 292 34.08 7.02 0.82
N SER A 293 33.34 5.95 1.09
CA SER A 293 32.62 5.74 2.36
C SER A 293 33.53 5.11 3.43
N PRO A 294 33.38 5.50 4.72
CA PRO A 294 34.09 4.81 5.79
C PRO A 294 33.75 3.34 5.82
N LYS A 295 34.76 2.51 6.04
CA LYS A 295 34.62 1.03 6.07
C LYS A 295 33.48 0.56 6.97
N ARG A 296 33.25 1.22 8.11
CA ARG A 296 32.16 0.92 9.04
C ARG A 296 30.74 1.04 8.46
N GLN A 297 30.55 1.81 7.38
CA GLN A 297 29.23 1.97 6.78
C GLN A 297 28.80 0.78 5.93
N LEU A 298 29.76 0.11 5.27
CA LEU A 298 29.50 -0.93 4.26
C LEU A 298 30.35 -2.20 4.49
N ASP A 299 30.95 -2.35 5.68
CA ASP A 299 31.74 -3.53 6.04
C ASP A 299 30.81 -4.72 6.38
N ILE A 300 30.37 -5.41 5.33
CA ILE A 300 29.46 -6.56 5.38
C ILE A 300 30.14 -7.72 4.63
N ASP A 301 30.10 -8.93 5.20
CA ASP A 301 30.62 -10.12 4.54
C ASP A 301 29.79 -10.52 3.30
N GLU A 302 30.40 -11.29 2.38
CA GLU A 302 29.78 -11.66 1.10
C GLU A 302 28.50 -12.51 1.26
N ILE A 303 28.40 -13.34 2.29
CA ILE A 303 27.21 -14.16 2.56
C ILE A 303 26.04 -13.23 2.94
N THR A 304 26.28 -12.29 3.83
CA THR A 304 25.29 -11.28 4.25
C THR A 304 24.91 -10.38 3.07
N LYS A 305 25.86 -9.94 2.23
CA LYS A 305 25.57 -9.21 0.99
C LYS A 305 24.67 -10.01 0.05
N GLY A 306 24.96 -11.30 -0.15
CA GLY A 306 24.15 -12.20 -0.97
C GLY A 306 22.71 -12.32 -0.46
N ARG A 307 22.56 -12.52 0.86
CA ARG A 307 21.25 -12.57 1.52
C ARG A 307 20.46 -11.25 1.34
N ILE A 308 21.11 -10.11 1.54
CA ILE A 308 20.46 -8.79 1.37
C ILE A 308 20.03 -8.57 -0.08
N LYS A 309 20.88 -8.88 -1.07
CA LYS A 309 20.54 -8.77 -2.51
C LYS A 309 19.30 -9.60 -2.86
N ALA A 310 19.26 -10.86 -2.42
CA ALA A 310 18.12 -11.74 -2.63
C ALA A 310 16.84 -11.18 -1.98
N THR A 311 16.95 -10.65 -0.76
CA THR A 311 15.82 -10.05 -0.04
C THR A 311 15.31 -8.79 -0.75
N VAL A 312 16.19 -7.90 -1.18
CA VAL A 312 15.81 -6.68 -1.92
C VAL A 312 15.06 -7.04 -3.20
N ASN A 313 15.54 -8.00 -3.99
CA ASN A 313 14.85 -8.46 -5.19
C ASN A 313 13.47 -9.06 -4.86
N TYR A 314 13.36 -9.83 -3.79
CA TYR A 314 12.08 -10.35 -3.32
C TYR A 314 11.10 -9.23 -2.96
N LEU A 315 11.54 -8.23 -2.20
CA LEU A 315 10.71 -7.10 -1.76
C LEU A 315 10.20 -6.24 -2.94
N ILE A 316 11.04 -6.03 -3.96
CA ILE A 316 10.63 -5.35 -5.20
C ILE A 316 9.53 -6.17 -5.89
N ASN A 317 9.73 -7.47 -6.05
CA ASN A 317 8.78 -8.36 -6.72
C ASN A 317 7.45 -8.49 -5.96
N GLN A 318 7.47 -8.37 -4.62
CA GLN A 318 6.27 -8.38 -3.78
C GLN A 318 5.64 -6.99 -3.60
N LYS A 319 6.14 -5.96 -4.28
CA LYS A 319 5.66 -4.56 -4.20
C LYS A 319 5.60 -4.01 -2.77
N GLN A 320 6.49 -4.47 -1.91
CA GLN A 320 6.66 -3.92 -0.56
C GLN A 320 7.55 -2.68 -0.54
N ILE A 321 8.04 -2.29 -1.72
CA ILE A 321 8.87 -1.10 -1.94
C ILE A 321 8.34 -0.37 -3.17
N TYR A 322 8.09 0.92 -3.04
CA TYR A 322 7.83 1.81 -4.17
C TYR A 322 9.14 2.48 -4.58
N LEU A 323 9.67 2.08 -5.73
CA LEU A 323 10.86 2.70 -6.30
C LEU A 323 10.51 4.09 -6.87
N LEU A 324 11.43 5.04 -6.68
CA LEU A 324 11.36 6.33 -7.36
C LEU A 324 11.77 6.14 -8.83
N TYR A 325 10.86 6.32 -9.75
CA TYR A 325 11.15 6.21 -11.20
C TYR A 325 11.90 7.42 -11.72
N PHE A 326 11.68 8.59 -11.12
CA PHE A 326 12.26 9.84 -11.52
C PHE A 326 13.21 10.39 -10.46
N LEU A 327 14.47 10.62 -10.80
CA LEU A 327 15.48 11.10 -9.87
C LEU A 327 15.70 12.62 -9.94
N GLY A 328 14.98 13.33 -10.81
CA GLY A 328 15.10 14.77 -11.02
C GLY A 328 14.58 15.65 -9.88
N LYS A 329 15.10 16.88 -9.75
CA LYS A 329 14.75 17.81 -8.65
C LYS A 329 13.28 18.25 -8.62
N LYS A 330 12.54 18.14 -9.74
CA LYS A 330 11.12 18.55 -9.84
C LYS A 330 10.14 17.45 -9.40
N GLU A 331 10.62 16.25 -9.16
CA GLU A 331 9.79 15.04 -9.07
C GLU A 331 9.66 14.51 -7.64
N LEU A 332 9.76 15.40 -6.70
CA LEU A 332 9.54 15.18 -5.26
C LEU A 332 8.07 15.05 -4.92
N TYR A 333 7.35 14.25 -5.69
CA TYR A 333 5.94 14.04 -5.41
C TYR A 333 5.77 12.92 -4.40
N GLN A 334 5.81 13.30 -3.16
CA GLN A 334 5.19 12.52 -2.14
C GLN A 334 3.70 12.52 -2.42
N PHE A 335 3.12 11.35 -2.62
CA PHE A 335 1.69 11.26 -2.90
C PHE A 335 0.85 11.98 -1.84
N LYS A 336 1.26 11.95 -0.56
CA LYS A 336 0.58 12.70 0.49
C LYS A 336 0.62 14.22 0.26
N GLU A 337 1.69 14.76 -0.30
CA GLU A 337 1.81 16.18 -0.61
C GLU A 337 1.02 16.56 -1.86
N ILE A 338 1.00 15.68 -2.86
CA ILE A 338 0.10 15.79 -4.00
C ILE A 338 -1.34 15.87 -3.52
N ILE A 339 -1.76 14.94 -2.67
CA ILE A 339 -3.12 14.90 -2.10
C ILE A 339 -3.43 16.19 -1.34
N LYS A 340 -2.51 16.69 -0.51
CA LYS A 340 -2.70 17.95 0.22
C LYS A 340 -2.86 19.16 -0.72
N THR A 341 -2.07 19.21 -1.79
CA THR A 341 -2.17 20.28 -2.79
C THR A 341 -3.49 20.20 -3.55
N PHE A 342 -3.86 19.01 -3.99
CA PHE A 342 -5.13 18.76 -4.69
C PHE A 342 -6.36 18.93 -3.80
N SER A 343 -6.25 18.78 -2.49
CA SER A 343 -7.37 19.03 -1.57
C SER A 343 -7.89 20.48 -1.60
N ASN A 344 -7.13 21.39 -2.21
CA ASN A 344 -7.50 22.79 -2.41
C ASN A 344 -8.04 23.08 -3.83
N VAL A 345 -8.23 22.07 -4.67
CA VAL A 345 -8.86 22.24 -5.99
C VAL A 345 -10.38 22.40 -5.82
N ASP A 346 -10.99 23.26 -6.61
CA ASP A 346 -12.42 23.64 -6.47
C ASP A 346 -13.37 22.45 -6.31
N VAL A 347 -13.17 21.39 -7.08
CA VAL A 347 -13.99 20.17 -7.01
C VAL A 347 -13.92 19.47 -5.64
N LEU A 348 -12.84 19.66 -4.88
CA LEU A 348 -12.64 19.04 -3.56
C LEU A 348 -12.93 19.99 -2.41
N ILE A 349 -13.05 21.30 -2.66
CA ILE A 349 -13.36 22.31 -1.63
C ILE A 349 -14.71 22.01 -0.97
N GLU A 350 -15.67 21.50 -1.72
CA GLU A 350 -16.99 21.10 -1.21
C GLU A 350 -16.91 19.97 -0.16
N GLN A 351 -15.83 19.20 -0.14
CA GLN A 351 -15.60 18.13 0.84
C GLN A 351 -15.21 18.66 2.24
N GLY A 352 -14.93 19.95 2.35
CA GLY A 352 -14.47 20.59 3.58
C GLY A 352 -12.97 20.39 3.82
N LYS A 353 -12.50 20.67 5.04
CA LYS A 353 -11.06 20.57 5.35
C LYS A 353 -10.56 19.14 5.32
N LEU A 354 -9.35 18.96 4.81
CA LEU A 354 -8.60 17.72 4.90
C LEU A 354 -8.31 17.37 6.37
N LYS A 355 -8.72 16.18 6.81
CA LYS A 355 -8.48 15.67 8.17
C LYS A 355 -7.34 14.67 8.22
N LYS A 356 -7.28 13.73 7.28
CA LYS A 356 -6.31 12.65 7.33
C LYS A 356 -6.06 12.03 5.97
N ILE A 357 -4.81 11.62 5.72
CA ILE A 357 -4.40 10.82 4.58
C ILE A 357 -3.90 9.47 5.10
N ILE A 358 -4.41 8.38 4.57
CA ILE A 358 -4.18 7.02 5.02
C ILE A 358 -3.73 6.18 3.83
N GLY A 359 -2.67 5.42 3.97
CA GLY A 359 -2.04 4.60 2.93
C GLY A 359 -0.52 4.78 2.92
N PRO A 360 0.17 4.25 1.92
CA PRO A 360 -0.39 3.60 0.73
C PRO A 360 -1.00 2.23 0.99
N PHE A 361 -2.03 1.88 0.24
CA PHE A 361 -2.57 0.52 0.20
C PHE A 361 -1.95 -0.27 -0.95
N ASP A 362 -1.85 -1.59 -0.78
CA ASP A 362 -1.40 -2.48 -1.85
C ASP A 362 -2.42 -2.55 -2.97
N ALA A 363 -1.92 -2.33 -4.18
CA ALA A 363 -2.64 -2.60 -5.41
C ALA A 363 -1.63 -3.01 -6.49
N THR A 364 -2.09 -3.83 -7.44
CA THR A 364 -1.19 -4.42 -8.44
C THR A 364 -0.55 -3.37 -9.34
N ILE A 365 -1.27 -2.31 -9.67
CA ILE A 365 -0.92 -1.33 -10.69
C ILE A 365 -0.90 0.10 -10.15
N ASN A 366 -1.70 0.35 -9.12
CA ASN A 366 -1.95 1.67 -8.58
C ASN A 366 -1.34 1.81 -7.19
N THR A 367 -1.00 3.04 -6.82
CA THR A 367 -0.76 3.42 -5.42
C THR A 367 -2.00 4.13 -4.91
N ILE A 368 -2.60 3.60 -3.85
CA ILE A 368 -3.92 4.02 -3.38
C ILE A 368 -3.82 4.65 -2.00
N TYR A 369 -4.52 5.77 -1.82
CA TYR A 369 -4.69 6.42 -0.52
C TYR A 369 -6.16 6.67 -0.22
N ARG A 370 -6.58 6.43 1.04
CA ARG A 370 -7.83 6.94 1.57
C ARG A 370 -7.60 8.32 2.19
N VAL A 371 -8.40 9.28 1.80
CA VAL A 371 -8.32 10.66 2.24
C VAL A 371 -9.61 11.04 2.93
N ASN A 372 -9.50 11.38 4.22
CA ASN A 372 -10.65 11.77 5.03
C ASN A 372 -10.75 13.29 5.04
N PHE A 373 -11.86 13.81 4.55
CA PHE A 373 -12.28 15.19 4.67
C PHE A 373 -13.31 15.36 5.80
N GLU A 374 -13.72 16.58 6.05
CA GLU A 374 -14.75 16.86 7.07
C GLU A 374 -16.09 16.23 6.75
N ARG A 375 -16.48 16.22 5.48
CA ARG A 375 -17.78 15.78 5.00
C ARG A 375 -17.79 14.40 4.38
N ASN A 376 -16.65 13.95 3.84
CA ASN A 376 -16.60 12.70 3.10
C ASN A 376 -15.23 12.02 3.20
N HIS A 377 -15.17 10.77 2.75
CA HIS A 377 -13.94 10.01 2.58
C HIS A 377 -13.75 9.68 1.11
N LEU A 378 -12.55 9.90 0.59
CA LEU A 378 -12.24 9.71 -0.81
C LEU A 378 -11.08 8.73 -0.99
N ILE A 379 -11.01 8.09 -2.15
CA ILE A 379 -9.91 7.27 -2.60
C ILE A 379 -9.14 8.01 -3.69
N PHE A 380 -7.86 8.20 -3.48
CA PHE A 380 -6.92 8.66 -4.49
C PHE A 380 -6.15 7.46 -5.03
N ARG A 381 -6.19 7.25 -6.34
CA ARG A 381 -5.49 6.18 -7.04
C ARG A 381 -4.50 6.78 -8.02
N PHE A 382 -3.22 6.59 -7.75
CA PHE A 382 -2.12 7.01 -8.63
C PHE A 382 -1.64 5.82 -9.45
N ARG A 383 -1.59 5.97 -10.77
CA ARG A 383 -1.05 4.94 -11.64
C ARG A 383 0.47 5.02 -11.63
N THR A 384 1.10 4.04 -11.00
CA THR A 384 2.55 4.00 -10.79
C THR A 384 3.26 2.95 -11.64
N CYS A 385 2.54 2.16 -12.44
CA CYS A 385 3.11 1.20 -13.37
C CYS A 385 3.20 1.80 -14.77
N GLU A 386 4.42 1.91 -15.32
CA GLU A 386 4.67 2.53 -16.63
C GLU A 386 4.16 1.71 -17.84
N ASN A 387 4.13 0.38 -17.68
CA ASN A 387 3.82 -0.54 -18.78
C ASN A 387 2.33 -0.86 -18.94
N PHE A 388 1.46 -0.14 -18.23
CA PHE A 388 0.03 -0.41 -18.27
C PHE A 388 -0.69 0.49 -19.29
N PRO A 389 -1.63 -0.03 -20.11
CA PRO A 389 -2.32 0.76 -21.10
C PRO A 389 -3.08 1.94 -20.48
N TYR A 390 -2.83 3.14 -21.00
CA TYR A 390 -3.55 4.38 -20.68
C TYR A 390 -5.07 4.25 -20.72
N GLU A 391 -5.56 3.35 -21.56
CA GLU A 391 -6.98 3.14 -21.86
C GLU A 391 -7.84 2.74 -20.66
N ASN A 392 -7.24 2.19 -19.61
CA ASN A 392 -8.01 1.62 -18.48
C ASN A 392 -8.64 2.69 -17.58
N ILE A 393 -8.02 3.87 -17.42
CA ILE A 393 -8.66 4.98 -16.66
C ILE A 393 -9.83 5.58 -17.44
N VAL A 394 -9.67 5.69 -18.76
CA VAL A 394 -10.75 6.12 -19.62
C VAL A 394 -11.95 5.17 -19.53
N LYS A 395 -11.70 3.88 -19.32
CA LYS A 395 -12.73 2.88 -19.10
C LYS A 395 -13.55 3.15 -17.85
N GLU A 396 -12.93 3.38 -16.69
CA GLU A 396 -13.68 3.71 -15.46
C GLU A 396 -14.51 5.00 -15.60
N LYS A 397 -13.91 6.04 -16.17
CA LYS A 397 -14.57 7.30 -16.47
C LYS A 397 -15.84 7.14 -17.30
N LEU A 398 -15.83 6.19 -18.23
CA LEU A 398 -16.96 5.94 -19.11
C LEU A 398 -18.05 5.11 -18.42
N ILE A 399 -17.69 4.14 -17.58
CA ILE A 399 -18.65 3.16 -17.08
C ILE A 399 -19.38 3.60 -15.82
N PHE A 400 -18.74 4.33 -14.90
CA PHE A 400 -19.35 4.69 -13.60
C PHE A 400 -20.66 5.47 -13.73
N PRO A 401 -20.81 6.49 -14.62
CA PRO A 401 -22.08 7.17 -14.80
C PRO A 401 -23.23 6.29 -15.29
N PHE A 402 -22.92 5.15 -15.90
CA PHE A 402 -23.93 4.16 -16.26
C PHE A 402 -24.36 3.31 -15.09
N LEU A 403 -23.41 2.91 -14.26
CA LEU A 403 -23.65 1.99 -13.17
C LEU A 403 -24.36 2.67 -12.00
N ASP A 404 -24.08 3.96 -11.74
CA ASP A 404 -24.67 4.74 -10.67
C ASP A 404 -26.05 5.35 -11.00
N GLY A 405 -26.48 5.22 -12.26
CA GLY A 405 -27.77 5.76 -12.70
C GLY A 405 -27.83 7.28 -12.91
N THR A 406 -26.69 7.97 -12.85
CA THR A 406 -26.64 9.46 -12.96
C THR A 406 -26.74 10.00 -14.39
N LEU A 407 -26.92 9.13 -15.40
CA LEU A 407 -27.00 9.52 -16.81
C LEU A 407 -28.18 10.46 -17.17
N ASN A 408 -29.08 10.74 -16.26
CA ASN A 408 -30.26 11.57 -16.49
C ASN A 408 -30.15 13.04 -16.05
N GLY A 409 -28.97 13.57 -15.72
CA GLY A 409 -28.81 14.93 -15.19
C GLY A 409 -28.00 15.88 -16.07
N ASP A 410 -28.19 17.15 -15.85
CA ASP A 410 -27.75 18.36 -16.55
C ASP A 410 -26.30 18.37 -17.09
N THR A 411 -26.14 18.86 -18.33
CA THR A 411 -24.92 18.78 -19.16
C THR A 411 -23.83 19.81 -18.84
N ASN A 412 -23.97 20.63 -17.80
CA ASN A 412 -23.13 21.82 -17.58
C ASN A 412 -21.89 21.61 -16.70
N ASN A 413 -21.64 20.44 -16.18
CA ASN A 413 -20.43 20.13 -15.38
C ASN A 413 -19.55 19.07 -16.06
N LEU A 414 -18.39 18.78 -15.48
CA LEU A 414 -17.41 17.80 -15.98
C LEU A 414 -18.04 16.42 -16.25
N ALA A 415 -18.99 16.00 -15.38
CA ALA A 415 -19.80 14.83 -15.59
C ALA A 415 -20.67 14.93 -16.85
N GLY A 416 -21.16 16.11 -17.21
CA GLY A 416 -21.93 16.37 -18.44
C GLY A 416 -21.12 16.19 -19.73
N LYS A 417 -19.83 16.59 -19.74
CA LYS A 417 -18.93 16.34 -20.91
C LYS A 417 -18.63 14.86 -21.07
N VAL A 418 -18.42 14.13 -19.99
CA VAL A 418 -18.26 12.67 -20.02
C VAL A 418 -19.55 12.01 -20.48
N LYS A 419 -20.72 12.47 -20.00
CA LYS A 419 -22.04 12.01 -20.44
C LYS A 419 -22.25 12.20 -21.96
N SER A 420 -21.84 13.33 -22.53
CA SER A 420 -22.00 13.56 -23.96
C SER A 420 -21.12 12.65 -24.83
N ILE A 421 -19.88 12.37 -24.38
CA ILE A 421 -18.97 11.47 -25.08
C ILE A 421 -19.47 10.03 -24.97
N VAL A 422 -19.94 9.63 -23.80
CA VAL A 422 -20.52 8.30 -23.56
C VAL A 422 -21.86 8.17 -24.28
N ALA A 423 -22.76 9.12 -24.17
CA ALA A 423 -24.03 9.11 -24.87
C ALA A 423 -23.84 9.12 -26.41
N SER A 424 -22.87 9.87 -26.95
CA SER A 424 -22.61 9.86 -28.39
C SER A 424 -21.96 8.57 -28.89
N LYS A 425 -21.11 7.94 -28.09
CA LYS A 425 -20.38 6.70 -28.48
C LYS A 425 -21.07 5.42 -28.03
N MET A 426 -21.73 5.41 -26.88
CA MET A 426 -22.44 4.24 -26.35
C MET A 426 -23.96 4.34 -26.46
N GLY A 427 -24.54 5.54 -26.56
CA GLY A 427 -25.98 5.75 -26.66
C GLY A 427 -26.63 5.14 -27.90
N ALA A 428 -25.86 4.95 -28.96
CA ALA A 428 -26.29 4.22 -30.14
C ALA A 428 -26.37 2.68 -29.92
N TYR A 429 -25.79 2.18 -28.81
CA TYR A 429 -25.65 0.74 -28.53
C TYR A 429 -26.46 0.24 -27.34
N ILE A 430 -26.94 1.12 -26.45
CA ILE A 430 -27.46 0.70 -25.12
C ILE A 430 -28.98 0.64 -25.01
N PHE A 431 -29.77 1.27 -25.89
CA PHE A 431 -31.19 1.49 -25.55
C PHE A 431 -32.17 0.64 -26.31
N HIS A 432 -32.59 -0.45 -25.68
CA HIS A 432 -33.94 -0.97 -25.74
C HIS A 432 -34.56 -1.02 -24.32
N LYS A 433 -35.33 0.03 -24.01
CA LYS A 433 -36.54 0.09 -23.16
C LYS A 433 -36.46 0.17 -21.66
N ASP A 434 -35.41 -0.21 -20.92
CA ASP A 434 -35.45 -0.11 -19.45
C ASP A 434 -34.27 0.69 -18.89
N GLN A 435 -34.50 1.46 -17.81
CA GLN A 435 -33.42 2.16 -17.12
C GLN A 435 -32.31 1.15 -16.75
N PRO A 436 -31.01 1.53 -16.91
CA PRO A 436 -29.95 0.63 -16.54
C PRO A 436 -30.07 0.23 -15.07
N PRO A 437 -29.76 -1.02 -14.72
CA PRO A 437 -29.82 -1.48 -13.35
C PRO A 437 -28.82 -0.67 -12.49
N ILE A 438 -29.24 -0.22 -11.31
CA ILE A 438 -28.33 0.41 -10.36
C ILE A 438 -27.38 -0.65 -9.82
N ILE A 439 -26.12 -0.52 -10.14
CA ILE A 439 -25.01 -1.32 -9.59
C ILE A 439 -24.29 -0.44 -8.56
N PRO A 440 -24.10 -0.90 -7.32
CA PRO A 440 -23.43 -0.08 -6.31
C PRO A 440 -21.95 0.08 -6.67
N VAL A 441 -21.55 1.30 -7.00
CA VAL A 441 -20.16 1.70 -7.33
C VAL A 441 -19.84 3.03 -6.66
N GLY A 442 -18.54 3.33 -6.48
CA GLY A 442 -18.12 4.67 -6.03
C GLY A 442 -18.17 5.68 -7.18
N ASN A 443 -18.56 6.91 -6.89
CA ASN A 443 -18.53 7.96 -7.90
C ASN A 443 -17.10 8.37 -8.22
N LEU A 444 -16.79 8.57 -9.51
CA LEU A 444 -15.57 9.19 -9.95
C LEU A 444 -15.72 10.73 -9.84
N ILE A 445 -15.03 11.31 -8.85
CA ILE A 445 -15.14 12.75 -8.53
C ILE A 445 -14.18 13.56 -9.40
N TYR A 446 -12.96 13.07 -9.56
CA TYR A 446 -11.91 13.75 -10.33
C TYR A 446 -10.98 12.76 -10.99
N TYR A 447 -10.38 13.17 -12.10
CA TYR A 447 -9.29 12.43 -12.74
C TYR A 447 -8.35 13.43 -13.45
N ASP A 448 -7.07 13.07 -13.51
CA ASP A 448 -6.06 13.78 -14.29
C ASP A 448 -5.28 12.78 -15.12
N GLU A 449 -5.33 12.94 -16.42
CA GLU A 449 -4.63 12.11 -17.41
C GLU A 449 -3.53 12.89 -18.14
N THR A 450 -3.45 14.22 -17.91
CA THR A 450 -2.55 15.09 -18.65
C THR A 450 -1.09 14.93 -18.24
N LYS A 451 -0.85 14.53 -16.98
CA LYS A 451 0.47 14.52 -16.35
C LYS A 451 1.13 15.92 -16.28
N ASP A 452 0.38 16.99 -16.52
CA ASP A 452 0.91 18.35 -16.57
C ASP A 452 1.19 18.90 -15.18
N THR A 453 0.30 18.59 -14.24
CA THR A 453 0.42 19.04 -12.85
C THR A 453 1.21 18.06 -12.00
N ILE A 454 1.07 16.75 -12.29
CA ILE A 454 1.69 15.64 -11.59
C ILE A 454 2.15 14.63 -12.63
N PRO A 455 3.35 14.02 -12.52
CA PRO A 455 3.86 13.06 -13.52
C PRO A 455 3.14 11.70 -13.47
N TYR A 456 2.00 11.62 -12.81
CA TYR A 456 1.17 10.42 -12.71
C TYR A 456 -0.24 10.70 -13.16
N ILE A 457 -0.81 9.74 -13.86
CA ILE A 457 -2.25 9.70 -14.06
C ILE A 457 -2.89 9.31 -12.73
N PHE A 458 -3.97 9.99 -12.32
CA PHE A 458 -4.65 9.65 -11.08
C PHE A 458 -6.15 9.90 -11.14
N THR A 459 -6.85 9.18 -10.28
CA THR A 459 -8.30 9.33 -10.09
C THR A 459 -8.62 9.60 -8.63
N VAL A 460 -9.74 10.30 -8.41
CA VAL A 460 -10.33 10.52 -7.07
C VAL A 460 -11.76 9.99 -7.11
N GLN A 461 -12.07 9.08 -6.22
CA GLN A 461 -13.35 8.38 -6.15
C GLN A 461 -13.91 8.42 -4.73
N ASP A 462 -15.21 8.23 -4.59
CA ASP A 462 -15.83 8.03 -3.28
C ASP A 462 -15.26 6.78 -2.59
N TYR A 463 -15.06 6.90 -1.28
CA TYR A 463 -14.72 5.75 -0.45
C TYR A 463 -15.98 4.95 -0.12
N ILE A 464 -16.03 3.71 -0.55
CA ILE A 464 -17.10 2.79 -0.21
C ILE A 464 -16.85 2.20 1.18
N HIS A 465 -17.74 2.48 2.13
CA HIS A 465 -17.61 2.03 3.51
C HIS A 465 -17.85 0.53 3.65
N GLY A 466 -16.81 -0.22 3.96
CA GLY A 466 -16.82 -1.67 4.13
C GLY A 466 -15.42 -2.25 4.07
N LYS A 467 -15.36 -3.56 3.92
CA LYS A 467 -14.11 -4.32 3.69
C LYS A 467 -14.30 -5.21 2.45
N PRO A 468 -13.23 -5.56 1.74
CA PRO A 468 -13.31 -6.58 0.69
C PRO A 468 -13.89 -7.89 1.21
N LEU A 469 -14.64 -8.61 0.39
CA LEU A 469 -15.17 -9.94 0.75
C LEU A 469 -14.05 -10.87 1.20
N ASN A 470 -12.89 -10.83 0.54
CA ASN A 470 -11.72 -11.63 0.90
C ASN A 470 -11.28 -11.42 2.36
N TRP A 471 -11.41 -10.19 2.88
CA TRP A 471 -11.10 -9.89 4.27
C TRP A 471 -12.01 -10.67 5.22
N TYR A 472 -13.34 -10.67 4.98
CA TYR A 472 -14.29 -11.41 5.82
C TYR A 472 -14.10 -12.92 5.71
N LEU A 473 -13.84 -13.44 4.52
CA LEU A 473 -13.56 -14.85 4.32
C LEU A 473 -12.31 -15.29 5.07
N LYS A 474 -11.24 -14.48 5.03
CA LYS A 474 -9.99 -14.72 5.77
C LYS A 474 -10.20 -14.66 7.30
N GLN A 475 -10.98 -13.68 7.75
CA GLN A 475 -11.30 -13.48 9.16
C GLN A 475 -12.08 -14.67 9.76
N TYR A 476 -13.00 -15.27 8.98
CA TYR A 476 -13.94 -16.28 9.47
C TYR A 476 -13.66 -17.70 8.95
N LEU A 477 -12.46 -17.97 8.49
CA LEU A 477 -12.12 -19.17 7.70
C LEU A 477 -12.22 -20.50 8.48
N ASN A 478 -12.42 -20.51 9.77
CA ASN A 478 -12.46 -21.72 10.60
C ASN A 478 -13.89 -21.98 11.12
N GLU A 479 -14.02 -22.27 12.39
CA GLU A 479 -15.30 -22.60 13.04
C GLU A 479 -16.35 -21.49 12.89
N GLU A 480 -15.91 -20.20 12.85
CA GLU A 480 -16.81 -19.07 12.71
C GLU A 480 -17.51 -19.00 11.35
N LEU A 481 -16.88 -19.47 10.27
CA LEU A 481 -17.54 -19.52 8.95
C LEU A 481 -18.73 -20.48 8.97
N THR A 482 -18.65 -21.56 9.73
CA THR A 482 -19.76 -22.50 9.93
C THR A 482 -20.89 -21.84 10.72
N LEU A 483 -20.60 -21.09 11.75
CA LEU A 483 -21.59 -20.36 12.55
C LEU A 483 -22.29 -19.26 11.72
N LYS A 484 -21.55 -18.62 10.82
CA LYS A 484 -22.08 -17.54 9.95
C LYS A 484 -22.54 -18.03 8.57
N LYS A 485 -22.64 -19.36 8.38
CA LYS A 485 -22.96 -19.97 7.06
C LYS A 485 -24.17 -19.33 6.38
N ALA A 486 -25.28 -19.15 7.09
CA ALA A 486 -26.50 -18.57 6.55
C ALA A 486 -26.29 -17.11 6.07
N LYS A 487 -25.53 -16.29 6.81
CA LYS A 487 -25.21 -14.93 6.38
C LYS A 487 -24.38 -14.92 5.09
N PHE A 488 -23.41 -15.84 4.96
CA PHE A 488 -22.61 -15.97 3.75
C PHE A 488 -23.41 -16.55 2.58
N GLN A 489 -24.32 -17.49 2.82
CA GLN A 489 -25.21 -17.99 1.77
C GLN A 489 -26.06 -16.84 1.17
N ASN A 490 -26.64 -15.99 2.02
CA ASN A 490 -27.36 -14.81 1.56
C ASN A 490 -26.45 -13.86 0.79
N LEU A 491 -25.24 -13.60 1.30
CA LEU A 491 -24.26 -12.74 0.62
C LEU A 491 -23.89 -13.28 -0.78
N PHE A 492 -23.60 -14.57 -0.91
CA PHE A 492 -23.28 -15.15 -2.21
C PHE A 492 -24.50 -15.15 -3.16
N LYS A 493 -25.72 -15.30 -2.65
CA LYS A 493 -26.93 -15.13 -3.43
C LYS A 493 -27.08 -13.69 -3.93
N ASP A 494 -26.81 -12.69 -3.09
CA ASP A 494 -26.84 -11.27 -3.47
C ASP A 494 -25.73 -10.93 -4.48
N LEU A 495 -24.57 -11.57 -4.39
CA LEU A 495 -23.49 -11.44 -5.39
C LEU A 495 -23.94 -11.95 -6.76
N GLY A 496 -24.61 -13.09 -6.80
CA GLY A 496 -25.20 -13.61 -8.03
C GLY A 496 -26.27 -12.67 -8.61
N LEU A 497 -27.11 -12.08 -7.76
CA LEU A 497 -28.10 -11.07 -8.18
C LEU A 497 -27.43 -9.83 -8.79
N ILE A 498 -26.37 -9.31 -8.16
CA ILE A 498 -25.64 -8.12 -8.67
C ILE A 498 -24.97 -8.43 -10.00
N LEU A 499 -24.31 -9.59 -10.12
CA LEU A 499 -23.71 -10.01 -11.39
C LEU A 499 -24.76 -10.17 -12.49
N GLY A 500 -25.90 -10.76 -12.16
CA GLY A 500 -27.01 -10.87 -13.10
C GLY A 500 -27.56 -9.52 -13.54
N LYS A 501 -27.64 -8.53 -12.62
CA LYS A 501 -27.99 -7.14 -12.96
C LYS A 501 -26.98 -6.50 -13.89
N LEU A 502 -25.68 -6.65 -13.61
CA LEU A 502 -24.61 -6.13 -14.46
C LEU A 502 -24.72 -6.68 -15.88
N HIS A 503 -24.92 -7.97 -16.00
CA HIS A 503 -25.06 -8.64 -17.30
C HIS A 503 -26.36 -8.31 -18.07
N LYS A 504 -27.34 -7.66 -17.44
CA LYS A 504 -28.52 -7.12 -18.17
C LYS A 504 -28.19 -5.92 -19.05
N ILE A 505 -27.02 -5.32 -18.88
CA ILE A 505 -26.52 -4.30 -19.78
C ILE A 505 -25.97 -5.02 -21.02
N ASN A 506 -26.77 -5.11 -22.07
CA ASN A 506 -26.50 -5.87 -23.29
C ASN A 506 -26.09 -4.98 -24.44
N PHE A 507 -25.32 -5.56 -25.36
CA PHE A 507 -24.79 -4.91 -26.55
C PHE A 507 -24.97 -5.84 -27.78
N ASP A 508 -25.14 -5.23 -28.95
CA ASP A 508 -25.25 -5.98 -30.21
C ASP A 508 -23.87 -6.46 -30.73
N SER A 509 -22.77 -6.00 -30.14
CA SER A 509 -21.41 -6.33 -30.52
C SER A 509 -20.50 -6.36 -29.31
N TYR A 510 -19.52 -7.26 -29.33
CA TYR A 510 -18.49 -7.33 -28.30
C TYR A 510 -17.40 -6.27 -28.54
N PHE A 511 -16.72 -5.86 -27.47
CA PHE A 511 -15.48 -5.08 -27.53
C PHE A 511 -14.68 -5.19 -26.24
N GLU A 512 -13.36 -5.17 -26.35
CA GLU A 512 -12.43 -5.21 -25.22
C GLU A 512 -11.83 -3.84 -24.96
N ASN A 513 -11.62 -3.08 -26.01
CA ASN A 513 -11.07 -1.74 -25.93
C ASN A 513 -12.10 -0.71 -26.38
N ILE A 514 -12.11 0.44 -25.68
CA ILE A 514 -12.99 1.57 -26.00
C ILE A 514 -12.77 2.08 -27.43
N LYS A 515 -11.54 1.98 -27.93
CA LYS A 515 -11.20 2.35 -29.33
C LYS A 515 -11.91 1.51 -30.39
N ASP A 516 -12.43 0.36 -29.99
CA ASP A 516 -13.09 -0.57 -30.89
C ASP A 516 -14.60 -0.39 -30.93
N ILE A 517 -15.15 0.46 -30.07
CA ILE A 517 -16.57 0.80 -30.10
C ILE A 517 -16.93 1.41 -31.46
N GLY A 518 -17.88 0.77 -32.15
CA GLY A 518 -18.37 1.22 -33.45
C GLY A 518 -17.52 0.86 -34.67
N LYS A 519 -16.42 0.12 -34.50
CA LYS A 519 -15.68 -0.43 -35.63
C LYS A 519 -16.33 -1.71 -36.13
N LYS A 520 -16.24 -1.95 -37.46
CA LYS A 520 -16.61 -3.26 -38.03
C LYS A 520 -15.65 -4.30 -37.49
N LYS A 521 -16.17 -5.38 -36.95
CA LYS A 521 -15.38 -6.37 -36.23
C LYS A 521 -15.29 -7.70 -36.97
N ASP A 522 -14.18 -8.38 -36.75
CA ASP A 522 -14.01 -9.80 -37.02
C ASP A 522 -15.05 -10.62 -36.27
N SER A 523 -15.25 -11.87 -36.62
CA SER A 523 -16.17 -12.73 -35.86
C SER A 523 -15.70 -12.90 -34.42
N PHE A 524 -16.61 -12.98 -33.46
CA PHE A 524 -16.26 -13.19 -32.06
C PHE A 524 -15.42 -14.46 -31.86
N LEU A 525 -15.77 -15.51 -32.60
CA LEU A 525 -15.01 -16.75 -32.64
C LEU A 525 -13.58 -16.55 -33.14
N GLU A 526 -13.37 -15.73 -34.18
CA GLU A 526 -12.04 -15.47 -34.70
C GLU A 526 -11.15 -14.75 -33.68
N VAL A 527 -11.68 -13.74 -32.98
CA VAL A 527 -10.95 -13.03 -31.90
C VAL A 527 -10.67 -13.96 -30.73
N PHE A 528 -11.63 -14.79 -30.35
CA PHE A 528 -11.43 -15.80 -29.31
C PHE A 528 -10.30 -16.78 -29.69
N ASN A 529 -10.34 -17.32 -30.90
CA ASN A 529 -9.34 -18.27 -31.39
C ASN A 529 -7.95 -17.64 -31.48
N ASN A 530 -7.84 -16.39 -31.90
CA ASN A 530 -6.57 -15.68 -31.92
C ASN A 530 -5.96 -15.55 -30.51
N LYS A 531 -6.78 -15.20 -29.50
CA LYS A 531 -6.33 -15.16 -28.11
C LYS A 531 -5.86 -16.53 -27.60
N VAL A 532 -6.62 -17.57 -27.88
CA VAL A 532 -6.26 -18.94 -27.50
C VAL A 532 -4.89 -19.28 -28.10
N GLU A 533 -4.70 -19.00 -29.40
CA GLU A 533 -3.44 -19.32 -30.07
C GLU A 533 -2.26 -18.50 -29.56
N GLU A 534 -2.46 -17.21 -29.28
CA GLU A 534 -1.44 -16.36 -28.63
C GLU A 534 -0.98 -16.95 -27.30
N GLU A 535 -1.92 -17.32 -26.43
CA GLU A 535 -1.60 -17.91 -25.12
C GLU A 535 -0.92 -19.29 -25.25
N LEU A 536 -1.33 -20.10 -26.23
CA LEU A 536 -0.70 -21.39 -26.52
C LEU A 536 0.73 -21.25 -27.05
N GLN A 537 1.00 -20.20 -27.84
CA GLN A 537 2.37 -19.91 -28.30
C GLN A 537 3.29 -19.47 -27.15
N ILE A 538 2.76 -18.65 -26.22
CA ILE A 538 3.50 -18.26 -25.01
C ILE A 538 3.73 -19.50 -24.15
N ALA A 539 2.72 -20.34 -23.91
CA ALA A 539 2.82 -21.57 -23.14
C ALA A 539 3.82 -22.55 -23.74
N LYS A 540 3.89 -22.63 -25.08
CA LYS A 540 4.89 -23.45 -25.78
C LYS A 540 6.31 -22.96 -25.50
N ARG A 541 6.55 -21.65 -25.56
CA ARG A 541 7.86 -21.07 -25.19
C ARG A 541 8.21 -21.37 -23.73
N ASN A 542 7.23 -21.36 -22.86
CA ASN A 542 7.33 -21.63 -21.44
C ASN A 542 7.36 -23.15 -21.12
N LYS A 543 7.46 -24.02 -22.16
CA LYS A 543 7.53 -25.48 -22.03
C LYS A 543 6.32 -26.09 -21.29
N PHE A 544 5.14 -25.55 -21.49
CA PHE A 544 3.88 -26.09 -20.95
C PHE A 544 3.60 -27.47 -21.60
N GLU A 545 3.13 -28.42 -20.81
CA GLU A 545 2.73 -29.74 -21.33
C GLU A 545 1.32 -29.68 -21.97
N PHE A 546 0.87 -30.77 -22.59
CA PHE A 546 -0.46 -30.96 -23.19
C PHE A 546 -1.05 -29.76 -23.95
N ILE A 547 -0.22 -28.99 -24.64
CA ILE A 547 -0.66 -27.85 -25.50
C ILE A 547 -1.58 -28.35 -26.62
N LYS A 548 -1.32 -29.57 -27.14
CA LYS A 548 -2.15 -30.16 -28.16
C LYS A 548 -3.54 -30.45 -27.64
N GLU A 549 -3.64 -31.05 -26.46
CA GLU A 549 -4.90 -31.41 -25.81
C GLU A 549 -5.73 -30.15 -25.50
N ILE A 550 -5.09 -29.08 -25.05
CA ILE A 550 -5.75 -27.78 -24.84
C ILE A 550 -6.29 -27.23 -26.18
N ARG A 551 -5.49 -27.27 -27.23
CA ARG A 551 -5.92 -26.81 -28.56
C ARG A 551 -7.07 -27.61 -29.09
N ASP A 552 -7.02 -28.95 -29.00
CA ASP A 552 -8.07 -29.85 -29.44
C ASP A 552 -9.36 -29.59 -28.65
N TYR A 553 -9.25 -29.39 -27.30
CA TYR A 553 -10.41 -29.04 -26.47
C TYR A 553 -11.11 -27.75 -26.92
N PHE A 554 -10.36 -26.69 -27.20
CA PHE A 554 -10.95 -25.43 -27.69
C PHE A 554 -11.61 -25.62 -29.06
N LYS A 555 -10.98 -26.38 -29.95
CA LYS A 555 -11.53 -26.70 -31.26
C LYS A 555 -12.81 -27.48 -31.18
N ASP A 556 -12.87 -28.49 -30.32
CA ASP A 556 -14.05 -29.34 -30.14
C ASP A 556 -15.26 -28.59 -29.54
N ASN A 557 -14.99 -27.49 -28.82
CA ASN A 557 -16.01 -26.67 -28.16
C ASN A 557 -16.26 -25.31 -28.87
N GLN A 558 -15.66 -25.07 -30.04
CA GLN A 558 -15.77 -23.77 -30.71
C GLN A 558 -17.22 -23.39 -31.11
N ALA A 559 -18.08 -24.35 -31.38
CA ALA A 559 -19.49 -24.09 -31.70
C ALA A 559 -20.21 -23.35 -30.57
N LEU A 560 -19.88 -23.61 -29.31
CA LEU A 560 -20.44 -22.90 -28.16
C LEU A 560 -20.03 -21.42 -28.14
N ILE A 561 -18.86 -21.05 -28.67
CA ILE A 561 -18.38 -19.69 -28.77
C ILE A 561 -18.96 -18.98 -30.00
N GLU A 562 -19.10 -19.70 -31.12
CA GLU A 562 -19.69 -19.21 -32.35
C GLU A 562 -21.16 -18.80 -32.17
N ASP A 563 -21.92 -19.53 -31.38
CA ASP A 563 -23.33 -19.25 -31.05
C ASP A 563 -23.53 -18.11 -30.04
N GLU A 564 -22.48 -17.35 -29.68
CA GLU A 564 -22.62 -16.22 -28.76
C GLU A 564 -23.05 -14.94 -29.50
N PHE A 565 -24.32 -14.59 -29.37
CA PHE A 565 -24.93 -13.42 -30.00
C PHE A 565 -25.39 -12.37 -29.00
N ASN A 566 -25.33 -12.66 -27.71
CA ASN A 566 -25.77 -11.77 -26.64
C ASN A 566 -24.59 -11.37 -25.79
N PHE A 567 -23.98 -10.25 -26.11
CA PHE A 567 -22.84 -9.72 -25.38
C PHE A 567 -23.32 -8.82 -24.25
N SER A 568 -22.74 -9.00 -23.09
CA SER A 568 -23.05 -8.22 -21.89
C SER A 568 -21.85 -7.41 -21.42
N LEU A 569 -22.17 -6.37 -20.65
CA LEU A 569 -21.15 -5.68 -19.88
C LEU A 569 -20.56 -6.63 -18.83
N LEU A 570 -19.23 -6.77 -18.84
CA LEU A 570 -18.50 -7.60 -17.90
C LEU A 570 -17.65 -6.71 -16.99
N HIS A 571 -17.56 -7.10 -15.74
CA HIS A 571 -16.54 -6.55 -14.83
C HIS A 571 -15.14 -7.00 -15.25
N ASN A 572 -15.05 -8.23 -15.75
CA ASN A 572 -13.84 -8.92 -16.19
C ASN A 572 -12.77 -9.15 -15.11
N ASP A 573 -13.02 -8.65 -13.88
CA ASP A 573 -12.25 -8.93 -12.67
C ASP A 573 -13.19 -9.15 -11.46
N PHE A 574 -14.30 -9.89 -11.67
CA PHE A 574 -15.30 -10.13 -10.63
C PHE A 574 -14.80 -11.17 -9.63
N GLN A 575 -14.25 -10.69 -8.52
CA GLN A 575 -13.67 -11.52 -7.47
C GLN A 575 -13.81 -10.86 -6.09
N GLY A 576 -13.52 -11.62 -5.03
CA GLY A 576 -13.82 -11.21 -3.66
C GLY A 576 -13.05 -9.96 -3.18
N GLN A 577 -11.89 -9.63 -3.74
CA GLN A 577 -11.19 -8.39 -3.39
C GLN A 577 -11.86 -7.14 -3.97
N ASN A 578 -12.64 -7.29 -5.05
CA ASN A 578 -13.31 -6.19 -5.75
C ASN A 578 -14.78 -6.02 -5.32
N VAL A 579 -15.22 -6.77 -4.32
CA VAL A 579 -16.54 -6.65 -3.70
C VAL A 579 -16.40 -6.09 -2.30
N ILE A 580 -16.92 -4.89 -2.07
CA ILE A 580 -16.92 -4.26 -0.75
C ILE A 580 -18.18 -4.65 0.00
N VAL A 581 -17.97 -5.22 1.18
CA VAL A 581 -19.02 -5.77 2.05
C VAL A 581 -18.97 -5.08 3.41
N LYS A 582 -20.11 -4.97 4.07
CA LYS A 582 -20.22 -4.55 5.47
C LYS A 582 -21.04 -5.57 6.24
N GLU A 583 -20.51 -6.05 7.36
CA GLU A 583 -21.26 -6.89 8.26
C GLU A 583 -22.29 -6.05 9.04
N GLU A 584 -23.51 -6.53 9.07
CA GLU A 584 -24.65 -5.98 9.80
C GLU A 584 -25.10 -6.99 10.87
N SER A 585 -26.02 -6.59 11.72
CA SER A 585 -26.49 -7.47 12.81
C SER A 585 -27.01 -8.82 12.30
N THR A 586 -27.77 -8.82 11.23
CA THR A 586 -28.43 -10.02 10.69
C THR A 586 -27.78 -10.60 9.45
N ASN A 587 -27.13 -9.77 8.61
CA ASN A 587 -26.63 -10.14 7.30
C ASN A 587 -25.28 -9.48 6.99
N PHE A 588 -24.70 -9.83 5.84
CA PHE A 588 -23.71 -9.03 5.14
C PHE A 588 -24.40 -8.20 4.05
N GLY A 589 -24.14 -6.89 4.02
CA GLY A 589 -24.61 -6.00 2.95
C GLY A 589 -23.50 -5.73 1.95
N ILE A 590 -23.74 -5.94 0.66
CA ILE A 590 -22.85 -5.50 -0.40
C ILE A 590 -22.95 -3.98 -0.51
N ARG A 591 -21.81 -3.28 -0.39
CA ARG A 591 -21.72 -1.83 -0.42
C ARG A 591 -21.26 -1.29 -1.76
N GLY A 592 -20.50 -2.08 -2.51
CA GLY A 592 -20.10 -1.70 -3.85
C GLY A 592 -19.19 -2.70 -4.54
N LEU A 593 -19.11 -2.53 -5.84
CA LEU A 593 -18.09 -3.12 -6.70
C LEU A 593 -17.04 -2.06 -7.00
N ILE A 594 -15.78 -2.45 -7.03
CA ILE A 594 -14.62 -1.59 -7.32
C ILE A 594 -13.75 -2.21 -8.41
N ASP A 595 -12.83 -1.41 -8.95
CA ASP A 595 -11.80 -1.87 -9.88
C ASP A 595 -12.36 -2.34 -11.25
N PHE A 596 -13.08 -1.42 -11.90
CA PHE A 596 -13.59 -1.62 -13.26
C PHE A 596 -12.55 -1.28 -14.35
N ASP A 597 -11.26 -1.35 -14.06
CA ASP A 597 -10.21 -1.05 -15.05
C ASP A 597 -10.26 -1.97 -16.27
N ASP A 598 -10.68 -3.21 -16.06
CA ASP A 598 -10.65 -4.26 -17.07
C ASP A 598 -12.02 -4.55 -17.72
N TRP A 599 -13.07 -3.75 -17.40
CA TRP A 599 -14.39 -4.01 -17.95
C TRP A 599 -14.37 -4.09 -19.48
N CYS A 600 -15.18 -4.96 -20.02
CA CYS A 600 -15.33 -5.16 -21.45
C CYS A 600 -16.77 -5.56 -21.77
N VAL A 601 -17.05 -5.76 -23.06
CA VAL A 601 -18.31 -6.35 -23.52
C VAL A 601 -18.00 -7.68 -24.18
N GLY A 602 -18.59 -8.75 -23.64
CA GLY A 602 -18.27 -10.10 -24.08
C GLY A 602 -19.25 -11.16 -23.57
N CYS A 603 -18.79 -12.41 -23.57
CA CYS A 603 -19.57 -13.53 -23.07
C CYS A 603 -19.65 -13.51 -21.53
N ARG A 604 -20.85 -13.56 -21.00
CA ARG A 604 -21.15 -13.54 -19.55
C ARG A 604 -20.41 -14.60 -18.73
N ALA A 605 -20.05 -15.72 -19.35
CA ALA A 605 -19.30 -16.79 -18.69
C ALA A 605 -17.92 -16.36 -18.15
N GLN A 606 -17.32 -15.31 -18.72
CA GLN A 606 -16.00 -14.81 -18.30
C GLN A 606 -15.99 -14.29 -16.84
N ASP A 607 -17.06 -13.60 -16.42
CA ASP A 607 -17.11 -13.04 -15.06
C ASP A 607 -17.30 -14.10 -13.94
N PHE A 608 -17.62 -15.33 -14.29
CA PHE A 608 -17.68 -16.42 -13.33
C PHE A 608 -16.32 -17.00 -12.97
N VAL A 609 -15.35 -16.88 -13.87
CA VAL A 609 -14.08 -17.59 -13.79
C VAL A 609 -13.32 -17.30 -12.50
N LYS A 610 -13.04 -16.03 -12.22
CA LYS A 610 -12.24 -15.64 -11.04
C LYS A 610 -13.01 -15.91 -9.73
N MET A 611 -14.31 -15.65 -9.70
CA MET A 611 -15.15 -15.98 -8.53
C MET A 611 -15.12 -17.49 -8.24
N GLU A 612 -15.24 -18.32 -9.26
CA GLU A 612 -15.21 -19.76 -9.09
C GLU A 612 -13.81 -20.28 -8.72
N CYS A 613 -12.78 -19.87 -9.44
CA CYS A 613 -11.43 -20.40 -9.21
C CYS A 613 -10.82 -19.91 -7.90
N LEU A 614 -11.03 -18.64 -7.54
CA LEU A 614 -10.37 -18.02 -6.39
C LEU A 614 -11.17 -18.10 -5.09
N ILE A 615 -12.50 -18.23 -5.18
CA ILE A 615 -13.38 -18.16 -4.01
C ILE A 615 -14.21 -19.44 -3.84
N LEU A 616 -15.13 -19.70 -4.77
CA LEU A 616 -16.16 -20.72 -4.59
C LEU A 616 -15.61 -22.15 -4.50
N LYS A 617 -14.59 -22.46 -5.29
CA LYS A 617 -13.89 -23.75 -5.24
C LYS A 617 -13.34 -24.06 -3.84
N ASN A 618 -12.78 -23.06 -3.20
CA ASN A 618 -12.17 -23.22 -1.87
C ASN A 618 -13.21 -23.32 -0.75
N LEU A 619 -14.47 -23.07 -1.07
CA LEU A 619 -15.61 -23.05 -0.14
C LEU A 619 -16.65 -24.11 -0.50
N GLU A 620 -16.32 -25.12 -1.31
CA GLU A 620 -17.25 -26.18 -1.77
C GLU A 620 -18.03 -26.82 -0.61
N ARG A 621 -17.35 -27.10 0.52
CA ARG A 621 -17.98 -27.71 1.72
C ARG A 621 -19.13 -26.90 2.33
N TYR A 622 -19.28 -25.62 1.96
CA TYR A 622 -20.32 -24.73 2.47
C TYR A 622 -21.49 -24.51 1.50
N ASN A 623 -21.40 -24.99 0.25
CA ASN A 623 -22.40 -24.83 -0.81
C ASN A 623 -22.70 -23.37 -1.17
N PHE A 624 -21.73 -22.48 -1.08
CA PHE A 624 -21.92 -21.08 -1.46
C PHE A 624 -22.04 -20.90 -2.97
N LYS A 625 -21.50 -21.84 -3.74
CA LYS A 625 -21.66 -21.87 -5.20
C LYS A 625 -23.13 -21.95 -5.60
N ASP A 626 -23.89 -22.85 -4.98
CA ASP A 626 -25.34 -23.01 -5.30
C ASP A 626 -26.10 -21.71 -5.00
N ALA A 627 -25.81 -21.06 -3.87
CA ALA A 627 -26.42 -19.75 -3.52
C ALA A 627 -26.09 -18.65 -4.54
N PHE A 628 -24.83 -18.57 -4.98
CA PHE A 628 -24.40 -17.63 -6.00
C PHE A 628 -25.14 -17.85 -7.33
N TYR A 629 -25.20 -19.09 -7.78
CA TYR A 629 -25.91 -19.46 -9.00
C TYR A 629 -27.42 -19.26 -8.88
N GLU A 630 -28.02 -19.53 -7.73
CA GLU A 630 -29.44 -19.24 -7.45
C GLU A 630 -29.75 -17.75 -7.62
N GLY A 631 -28.87 -16.88 -7.06
CA GLY A 631 -28.99 -15.44 -7.21
C GLY A 631 -28.94 -15.01 -8.67
N TYR A 632 -27.93 -15.46 -9.40
CA TYR A 632 -27.77 -15.15 -10.83
C TYR A 632 -28.95 -15.65 -11.68
N SER A 633 -29.50 -16.82 -11.36
CA SER A 633 -30.61 -17.44 -12.08
C SER A 633 -31.92 -16.64 -12.04
N LYS A 634 -31.99 -15.60 -11.18
CA LYS A 634 -33.15 -14.67 -11.22
C LYS A 634 -33.19 -13.82 -12.49
N TYR A 635 -32.06 -13.69 -13.19
CA TYR A 635 -31.95 -12.92 -14.43
C TYR A 635 -31.69 -13.77 -15.65
N TYR A 636 -30.93 -14.85 -15.52
CA TYR A 636 -30.51 -15.71 -16.61
C TYR A 636 -30.54 -17.17 -16.21
N LYS A 637 -31.24 -17.99 -16.99
CA LYS A 637 -31.25 -19.44 -16.81
C LYS A 637 -29.82 -19.97 -17.03
N ILE A 638 -29.37 -20.80 -16.11
CA ILE A 638 -28.06 -21.46 -16.20
C ILE A 638 -28.28 -22.82 -16.82
N GLU A 639 -27.94 -22.94 -18.10
CA GLU A 639 -28.08 -24.17 -18.89
C GLU A 639 -26.72 -24.89 -18.96
N LYS A 640 -26.76 -26.16 -19.42
CA LYS A 640 -25.56 -26.98 -19.53
C LYS A 640 -24.48 -26.33 -20.41
N ASP A 641 -24.90 -25.72 -21.52
CA ASP A 641 -23.98 -25.03 -22.44
C ASP A 641 -23.32 -23.81 -21.81
N PHE A 642 -24.05 -23.06 -20.98
CA PHE A 642 -23.46 -21.95 -20.23
C PHE A 642 -22.40 -22.42 -19.22
N MET A 643 -22.65 -23.52 -18.51
CA MET A 643 -21.66 -24.13 -17.63
C MET A 643 -20.43 -24.59 -18.41
N LYS A 644 -20.61 -25.12 -19.61
CA LYS A 644 -19.49 -25.50 -20.48
C LYS A 644 -18.69 -24.29 -20.98
N LYS A 645 -19.35 -23.18 -21.29
CA LYS A 645 -18.66 -21.90 -21.59
C LYS A 645 -17.79 -21.42 -20.41
N ILE A 646 -18.29 -21.52 -19.16
CA ILE A 646 -17.47 -21.18 -17.98
C ILE A 646 -16.20 -22.04 -17.93
N GLU A 647 -16.29 -23.36 -18.22
CA GLU A 647 -15.11 -24.23 -18.24
C GLU A 647 -14.11 -23.82 -19.33
N ILE A 648 -14.58 -23.46 -20.52
CA ILE A 648 -13.75 -22.97 -21.62
C ILE A 648 -12.97 -21.72 -21.17
N TYR A 649 -13.64 -20.75 -20.59
CA TYR A 649 -13.00 -19.54 -20.11
C TYR A 649 -12.09 -19.76 -18.89
N LYS A 650 -12.38 -20.75 -18.06
CA LYS A 650 -11.45 -21.16 -16.97
C LYS A 650 -10.12 -21.68 -17.51
N ILE A 651 -10.16 -22.54 -18.51
CA ILE A 651 -8.94 -23.08 -19.11
C ILE A 651 -8.12 -21.93 -19.72
N LEU A 652 -8.77 -21.03 -20.47
CA LEU A 652 -8.09 -19.88 -21.06
C LEU A 652 -7.47 -18.96 -20.00
N TRP A 653 -8.21 -18.67 -18.93
CA TRP A 653 -7.71 -17.85 -17.83
C TRP A 653 -6.54 -18.51 -17.08
N LEU A 654 -6.65 -19.79 -16.74
CA LEU A 654 -5.58 -20.54 -16.08
C LEU A 654 -4.31 -20.58 -16.92
N LEU A 655 -4.45 -20.75 -18.24
CA LEU A 655 -3.32 -20.73 -19.18
C LEU A 655 -2.66 -19.37 -19.21
N LYS A 656 -3.44 -18.29 -19.32
CA LYS A 656 -2.96 -16.91 -19.31
C LYS A 656 -2.23 -16.56 -18.02
N GLU A 657 -2.81 -16.85 -16.86
CA GLU A 657 -2.19 -16.57 -15.56
C GLU A 657 -0.89 -17.38 -15.37
N SER A 658 -0.88 -18.63 -15.82
CA SER A 658 0.34 -19.45 -15.83
C SER A 658 1.45 -18.81 -16.68
N ASN A 659 1.11 -18.29 -17.86
CA ASN A 659 2.05 -17.60 -18.74
C ASN A 659 2.61 -16.32 -18.12
N VAL A 660 1.73 -15.46 -17.58
CA VAL A 660 2.12 -14.20 -16.91
C VAL A 660 3.03 -14.47 -15.72
N GLU A 661 2.69 -15.44 -14.88
CA GLU A 661 3.50 -15.78 -13.71
C GLU A 661 4.87 -16.36 -14.10
N PHE A 662 4.94 -17.09 -15.20
CA PHE A 662 6.20 -17.62 -15.70
C PHE A 662 7.13 -16.52 -16.22
N ASP A 663 6.59 -15.62 -17.04
CA ASP A 663 7.34 -14.52 -17.65
C ASP A 663 7.84 -13.50 -16.60
N ILE A 664 7.00 -13.13 -15.62
CA ILE A 664 7.37 -12.16 -14.57
C ILE A 664 8.49 -12.68 -13.66
N LYS A 665 8.54 -13.99 -13.44
CA LYS A 665 9.42 -14.55 -12.40
C LYS A 665 10.69 -15.21 -12.93
N ASN A 666 10.91 -15.25 -14.25
CA ASN A 666 12.05 -15.96 -14.88
C ASN A 666 12.29 -17.34 -14.25
N ARG A 667 11.23 -18.12 -14.06
CA ARG A 667 11.27 -19.36 -13.30
C ARG A 667 11.69 -20.53 -14.18
N THR A 668 12.48 -21.45 -13.59
CA THR A 668 12.75 -22.77 -14.15
C THR A 668 11.64 -23.78 -13.86
N GLU A 669 10.77 -23.48 -12.86
CA GLU A 669 9.63 -24.31 -12.47
C GLU A 669 8.32 -23.58 -12.73
N ARG A 670 7.25 -24.34 -13.01
CA ARG A 670 5.93 -23.80 -13.32
C ARG A 670 5.34 -23.04 -12.15
N PRO A 671 4.72 -21.90 -12.43
CA PRO A 671 4.22 -21.03 -11.37
C PRO A 671 2.97 -21.62 -10.69
N LYS A 672 2.89 -21.38 -9.39
CA LYS A 672 1.72 -21.66 -8.56
C LYS A 672 1.25 -20.36 -7.95
N LEU A 673 0.01 -19.99 -8.22
CA LEU A 673 -0.59 -18.82 -7.60
C LEU A 673 -0.90 -19.13 -6.13
N LYS A 674 -0.31 -18.38 -5.23
CA LYS A 674 -0.71 -18.39 -3.83
C LYS A 674 -1.94 -17.51 -3.66
N VAL A 675 -3.08 -18.13 -3.36
CA VAL A 675 -4.31 -17.39 -3.05
C VAL A 675 -4.23 -16.92 -1.60
N ASP A 676 -3.94 -15.64 -1.40
CA ASP A 676 -3.73 -15.07 -0.06
C ASP A 676 -4.91 -15.28 0.89
N THR A 677 -6.14 -15.23 0.36
CA THR A 677 -7.36 -15.39 1.16
C THR A 677 -7.41 -16.71 1.94
N PHE A 678 -6.88 -17.79 1.35
CA PHE A 678 -7.05 -19.15 1.87
C PHE A 678 -5.71 -19.87 2.10
N ALA A 679 -4.58 -19.16 1.96
CA ALA A 679 -3.24 -19.75 1.98
C ALA A 679 -3.08 -20.94 1.00
N LEU A 680 -3.91 -20.99 -0.04
CA LEU A 680 -3.92 -22.04 -1.04
C LEU A 680 -3.03 -21.67 -2.22
N THR A 681 -2.46 -22.68 -2.82
CA THR A 681 -1.67 -22.55 -4.03
C THR A 681 -2.44 -23.16 -5.18
N ILE A 682 -2.72 -22.39 -6.24
CA ILE A 682 -3.30 -22.91 -7.47
C ILE A 682 -2.14 -23.44 -8.32
N ASP A 683 -2.17 -24.74 -8.57
CA ASP A 683 -1.32 -25.37 -9.57
C ASP A 683 -2.06 -25.32 -10.92
N TYR A 684 -1.73 -24.32 -11.73
CA TYR A 684 -2.44 -24.04 -12.99
C TYR A 684 -2.48 -25.24 -13.92
N GLU A 685 -1.36 -25.95 -14.03
CA GLU A 685 -1.24 -27.10 -14.89
C GLU A 685 -2.15 -28.25 -14.44
N ASN A 686 -2.11 -28.56 -13.15
CA ASN A 686 -2.94 -29.61 -12.57
C ASN A 686 -4.43 -29.25 -12.65
N GLU A 687 -4.78 -27.98 -12.52
CA GLU A 687 -6.16 -27.53 -12.69
C GLU A 687 -6.65 -27.64 -14.13
N ILE A 688 -5.83 -27.27 -15.11
CA ILE A 688 -6.15 -27.47 -16.53
C ILE A 688 -6.27 -28.96 -16.82
N ARG A 689 -5.34 -29.79 -16.34
CA ARG A 689 -5.38 -31.25 -16.51
C ARG A 689 -6.71 -31.85 -16.02
N LYS A 690 -7.17 -31.46 -14.83
CA LYS A 690 -8.46 -31.89 -14.29
C LYS A 690 -9.66 -31.48 -15.18
N LEU A 691 -9.66 -30.29 -15.72
CA LEU A 691 -10.70 -29.77 -16.59
C LEU A 691 -10.71 -30.51 -17.96
N LEU A 692 -9.56 -30.96 -18.42
CA LEU A 692 -9.39 -31.72 -19.63
C LEU A 692 -9.64 -33.23 -19.43
N LEU A 693 -9.83 -33.69 -18.18
CA LEU A 693 -9.95 -35.09 -17.80
C LEU A 693 -8.71 -35.94 -18.15
N LEU A 694 -7.50 -35.37 -18.03
CA LEU A 694 -6.21 -36.01 -18.33
C LEU A 694 -5.54 -36.60 -17.07
#